data_99276e74fe929bb934061377533f2e90
#
_entry.id   99276e74fe929bb934061377533f2e90
#
_cell.length_a   1.000
_cell.length_b   1.000
_cell.length_c   1.000
_cell.angle_alpha   90.00
_cell.angle_beta   90.00
_cell.angle_gamma   90.00
#
_symmetry.space_group_name_H-M   'P 1'
#
loop_
_entity.id
_entity.type
_entity.pdbx_description
1 polymer ?
#
loop_
_entity_poly.entity_id
_entity_poly.type
_entity_poly.pdbx_seq_one_letter_code
_entity_poly.pdbx_strand_id
1 'polypeptide(L)'
;MIKWNEIGDDDIQENKEEALEPNKIKEQVDNIKSMLGSMEDGGINCSAYDTAWVALIEDVNGSGSPQFPSTLQWIANNQLPDGSRGNAHIFVAYDRLINTLACVVALKTWNIHPDKYQKGVSFFKENISKLENENVEHMPIGFEVAFPSLLEVARTLNIEVPYDSPVFQDIYESRDLKLRKIPKEIMHNVPTTLLHSLEGMSGLDWEKLLKLQCPDGSFLFSPSSTAYAFIQTKDENCLKYLTKIVQRFDGGVPTVYPVDLFEHIWTIDRLQRLGISRHFKPEINHYLDYIYRHWTEEGICWARNTRVQDIDDTAMGFRLLRLHGYDVSAGVFRHFEKGGEFFCYVGQSNQAVTVIFNLYRASQLQFPGDQILEDARRFSSNFLRQKQAAHQLLDKWIITKDLPGELTRKYFGENLLHSDRWVISFGLQEVRYALEFPWQASLPRVETRFYIQQYGGEDDVWIGKTLYRMPYVNNNAYLELAKLDFNNCQALHKKEWVSMQKWYSEMVLDDFGMSKRSLLFTYFMAAASIFEPERSHERLAWAKTVFLVETITSTFDNGIIKPNDHELRETFLQVFTSSIDAPFGHISGRKLDSNNTIQKLIDILRQTLNHLSLDALVAHGQDISRCIRHAWEKWMLKWVDEGDRHHGVAELVVQTIILTSGSWSMEELLSHPQYERLSDLTNTVCHLLCYYQKQKVSRLP
;
A
#
# COMPACT_ATOMS: atom_id res chain seq x y z
N MET A 1 -20.25 15.43 -2.62
CA MET A 1 -20.51 16.57 -1.71
C MET A 1 -21.40 16.06 -0.60
N ILE A 2 -20.86 15.85 0.59
CA ILE A 2 -21.63 15.48 1.78
C ILE A 2 -22.37 16.73 2.22
N LYS A 3 -23.70 16.67 2.28
CA LYS A 3 -24.52 17.77 2.80
C LYS A 3 -24.35 17.83 4.33
N TRP A 4 -23.58 18.80 4.79
CA TRP A 4 -23.26 19.04 6.20
C TRP A 4 -24.36 19.76 6.99
N ASN A 5 -25.55 19.93 6.44
CA ASN A 5 -26.60 20.79 6.99
C ASN A 5 -27.61 20.08 7.94
N GLU A 6 -27.44 18.78 8.22
CA GLU A 6 -28.45 18.00 8.97
C GLU A 6 -27.85 17.25 10.18
N ILE A 7 -26.86 17.80 10.84
CA ILE A 7 -26.49 17.30 12.18
C ILE A 7 -27.07 18.28 13.18
N GLY A 8 -28.31 18.01 13.59
CA GLY A 8 -28.96 18.67 14.73
C GLY A 8 -28.24 18.32 16.03
N ASP A 9 -28.26 19.23 16.99
CA ASP A 9 -27.66 19.07 18.32
C ASP A 9 -28.27 17.92 19.16
N ASP A 10 -29.34 17.26 18.70
CA ASP A 10 -30.17 16.31 19.49
C ASP A 10 -30.04 14.83 19.08
N ASP A 11 -29.24 14.48 18.06
CA ASP A 11 -29.10 13.09 17.57
C ASP A 11 -27.91 12.30 18.17
N ILE A 12 -27.54 12.60 19.42
CA ILE A 12 -26.72 11.67 20.20
C ILE A 12 -27.60 10.67 20.90
N GLN A 13 -28.28 9.82 20.14
CA GLN A 13 -28.85 8.61 20.73
C GLN A 13 -27.69 7.74 21.24
N GLU A 14 -27.81 7.34 22.52
CA GLU A 14 -27.00 6.30 23.16
C GLU A 14 -27.02 5.02 22.32
N ASN A 15 -26.13 4.94 21.35
CA ASN A 15 -25.76 3.65 20.77
C ASN A 15 -25.04 2.89 21.86
N LYS A 16 -25.55 1.69 22.19
CA LYS A 16 -24.94 0.69 23.05
C LYS A 16 -23.42 0.79 22.92
N GLU A 17 -22.72 0.95 24.06
CA GLU A 17 -21.28 0.87 24.14
C GLU A 17 -20.81 -0.34 23.34
N GLU A 18 -20.23 -0.12 22.16
CA GLU A 18 -19.48 -1.16 21.47
C GLU A 18 -18.32 -1.50 22.42
N ALA A 19 -18.42 -2.64 23.05
CA ALA A 19 -17.44 -3.11 24.01
C ALA A 19 -16.09 -3.19 23.31
N LEU A 20 -15.09 -2.51 23.87
CA LEU A 20 -13.70 -2.70 23.50
C LEU A 20 -13.38 -4.21 23.64
N GLU A 21 -12.94 -4.87 22.58
CA GLU A 21 -12.58 -6.30 22.57
C GLU A 21 -11.05 -6.52 22.56
N PRO A 22 -10.32 -6.07 23.59
CA PRO A 22 -8.85 -6.14 23.59
C PRO A 22 -8.33 -7.58 23.55
N ASN A 23 -9.06 -8.53 24.11
CA ASN A 23 -8.66 -9.95 24.07
C ASN A 23 -8.74 -10.52 22.66
N LYS A 24 -9.75 -10.14 21.89
CA LYS A 24 -9.90 -10.58 20.48
C LYS A 24 -8.84 -9.96 19.58
N ILE A 25 -8.52 -8.69 19.79
CA ILE A 25 -7.41 -8.02 19.08
C ILE A 25 -6.10 -8.76 19.37
N LYS A 26 -5.82 -9.07 20.65
CA LYS A 26 -4.60 -9.79 21.05
C LYS A 26 -4.52 -11.16 20.39
N GLU A 27 -5.60 -11.94 20.42
CA GLU A 27 -5.67 -13.26 19.78
C GLU A 27 -5.37 -13.18 18.27
N GLN A 28 -5.97 -12.24 17.57
CA GLN A 28 -5.72 -12.01 16.15
C GLN A 28 -4.27 -11.59 15.88
N VAL A 29 -3.71 -10.71 16.71
CA VAL A 29 -2.31 -10.29 16.60
C VAL A 29 -1.36 -11.49 16.78
N ASP A 30 -1.59 -12.34 17.78
CA ASP A 30 -0.74 -13.50 18.05
C ASP A 30 -0.81 -14.52 16.90
N ASN A 31 -2.01 -14.73 16.32
CA ASN A 31 -2.20 -15.59 15.16
C ASN A 31 -1.42 -15.06 13.94
N ILE A 32 -1.55 -13.76 13.63
CA ILE A 32 -0.84 -13.12 12.52
C ILE A 32 0.68 -13.16 12.75
N LYS A 33 1.17 -12.93 13.96
CA LYS A 33 2.62 -13.05 14.27
C LYS A 33 3.15 -14.45 13.98
N SER A 34 2.39 -15.47 14.37
CA SER A 34 2.76 -16.86 14.06
C SER A 34 2.85 -17.11 12.55
N MET A 35 1.90 -16.59 11.80
CA MET A 35 1.89 -16.68 10.34
C MET A 35 3.09 -15.93 9.73
N LEU A 36 3.35 -14.68 10.14
CA LEU A 36 4.49 -13.89 9.65
C LEU A 36 5.82 -14.58 9.97
N GLY A 37 5.95 -15.18 11.16
CA GLY A 37 7.16 -15.93 11.56
C GLY A 37 7.45 -17.17 10.71
N SER A 38 6.48 -17.66 9.92
CA SER A 38 6.65 -18.82 9.02
C SER A 38 6.95 -18.45 7.58
N MET A 39 7.01 -17.17 7.24
CA MET A 39 7.38 -16.69 5.90
C MET A 39 8.88 -16.90 5.65
N GLU A 40 9.21 -17.83 4.78
CA GLU A 40 10.59 -18.16 4.37
C GLU A 40 10.89 -17.61 2.98
N ASP A 41 10.86 -18.50 1.97
CA ASP A 41 11.08 -18.18 0.56
C ASP A 41 9.78 -17.71 -0.15
N GLY A 42 8.72 -17.49 0.60
CA GLY A 42 7.39 -17.09 0.13
C GLY A 42 6.35 -18.21 0.14
N GLY A 43 5.08 -17.80 0.24
CA GLY A 43 3.91 -18.69 0.20
C GLY A 43 3.02 -18.39 -0.99
N ILE A 44 3.10 -19.23 -2.00
CA ILE A 44 2.32 -19.12 -3.23
C ILE A 44 1.69 -20.46 -3.57
N ASN A 45 0.46 -20.47 -4.04
CA ASN A 45 -0.21 -21.72 -4.41
C ASN A 45 0.36 -22.35 -5.68
N CYS A 46 0.25 -23.66 -5.80
CA CYS A 46 0.71 -24.42 -6.98
C CYS A 46 -0.09 -24.06 -8.23
N SER A 47 0.60 -24.09 -9.37
CA SER A 47 0.09 -23.90 -10.72
C SER A 47 -0.03 -25.24 -11.44
N ALA A 48 -1.18 -25.53 -12.00
CA ALA A 48 -1.37 -26.77 -12.76
C ALA A 48 -0.60 -26.74 -14.09
N TYR A 49 -0.46 -25.58 -14.71
CA TYR A 49 0.34 -25.38 -15.92
C TYR A 49 1.83 -25.67 -15.68
N ASP A 50 2.42 -25.06 -14.65
CA ASP A 50 3.84 -25.24 -14.36
C ASP A 50 4.14 -26.65 -13.87
N THR A 51 3.25 -27.24 -13.05
CA THR A 51 3.35 -28.63 -12.61
C THR A 51 3.30 -29.60 -13.82
N ALA A 52 2.47 -29.29 -14.81
CA ALA A 52 2.39 -30.12 -16.04
C ALA A 52 3.69 -30.07 -16.86
N TRP A 53 4.33 -28.91 -17.00
CA TRP A 53 5.62 -28.79 -17.67
C TRP A 53 6.71 -29.57 -16.93
N VAL A 54 6.75 -29.54 -15.62
CA VAL A 54 7.70 -30.33 -14.80
C VAL A 54 7.41 -31.81 -14.95
N ALA A 55 6.15 -32.20 -15.05
CA ALA A 55 5.73 -33.60 -15.26
C ALA A 55 6.17 -34.19 -16.61
N LEU A 56 6.46 -33.37 -17.62
CA LEU A 56 6.95 -33.80 -18.93
C LEU A 56 8.41 -34.27 -18.94
N ILE A 57 9.14 -34.06 -17.86
CA ILE A 57 10.56 -34.40 -17.76
C ILE A 57 10.72 -35.93 -17.65
N GLU A 58 11.47 -36.50 -18.59
CA GLU A 58 11.85 -37.91 -18.56
C GLU A 58 13.02 -38.14 -17.59
N ASP A 59 12.99 -39.31 -16.93
CA ASP A 59 14.02 -39.73 -15.99
C ASP A 59 15.42 -39.67 -16.60
N VAL A 60 16.33 -39.01 -15.90
CA VAL A 60 17.71 -38.81 -16.36
C VAL A 60 18.48 -40.11 -16.59
N ASN A 61 18.06 -41.21 -15.95
CA ASN A 61 18.66 -42.54 -16.11
C ASN A 61 18.15 -43.30 -17.34
N GLY A 62 17.26 -42.69 -18.13
CA GLY A 62 16.73 -43.29 -19.35
C GLY A 62 15.77 -44.47 -19.13
N SER A 63 15.07 -44.51 -18.00
CA SER A 63 14.11 -45.56 -17.68
C SER A 63 12.81 -45.51 -18.53
N GLY A 64 12.60 -44.41 -19.28
CA GLY A 64 11.36 -44.17 -20.03
C GLY A 64 10.17 -43.82 -19.12
N SER A 65 10.43 -43.44 -17.86
CA SER A 65 9.44 -43.03 -16.87
C SER A 65 9.57 -41.55 -16.56
N PRO A 66 8.57 -40.90 -15.91
CA PRO A 66 8.68 -39.49 -15.51
C PRO A 66 9.73 -39.29 -14.41
N GLN A 67 10.54 -38.23 -14.51
CA GLN A 67 11.53 -37.86 -13.50
C GLN A 67 10.86 -37.55 -12.14
N PHE A 68 9.67 -36.97 -12.16
CA PHE A 68 8.92 -36.55 -10.97
C PHE A 68 7.52 -37.16 -10.96
N PRO A 69 7.34 -38.47 -10.60
CA PRO A 69 6.03 -39.12 -10.60
C PRO A 69 4.99 -38.43 -9.69
N SER A 70 5.45 -37.75 -8.61
CA SER A 70 4.59 -37.02 -7.71
C SER A 70 3.85 -35.83 -8.36
N THR A 71 4.42 -35.24 -9.42
CA THR A 71 3.76 -34.18 -10.18
C THR A 71 2.52 -34.67 -10.92
N LEU A 72 2.60 -35.85 -11.49
CA LEU A 72 1.46 -36.49 -12.17
C LEU A 72 0.37 -36.89 -11.18
N GLN A 73 0.75 -37.37 -10.00
CA GLN A 73 -0.20 -37.65 -8.93
C GLN A 73 -0.88 -36.35 -8.44
N TRP A 74 -0.12 -35.27 -8.29
CA TRP A 74 -0.67 -33.97 -7.96
C TRP A 74 -1.67 -33.49 -9.03
N ILE A 75 -1.34 -33.57 -10.32
CA ILE A 75 -2.24 -33.28 -11.44
C ILE A 75 -3.54 -34.07 -11.36
N ALA A 76 -3.44 -35.38 -11.09
CA ALA A 76 -4.61 -36.24 -10.97
C ALA A 76 -5.52 -35.86 -9.79
N ASN A 77 -4.93 -35.51 -8.64
CA ASN A 77 -5.66 -35.18 -7.42
C ASN A 77 -6.32 -33.80 -7.47
N ASN A 78 -5.77 -32.86 -8.25
CA ASN A 78 -6.23 -31.46 -8.32
C ASN A 78 -7.11 -31.14 -9.54
N GLN A 79 -7.76 -32.18 -10.13
CA GLN A 79 -8.78 -31.97 -11.15
C GLN A 79 -10.08 -31.48 -10.51
N LEU A 80 -10.66 -30.41 -11.04
CA LEU A 80 -11.96 -29.92 -10.62
C LEU A 80 -13.11 -30.80 -11.05
N PRO A 81 -14.28 -30.73 -10.42
CA PRO A 81 -15.43 -31.60 -10.73
C PRO A 81 -15.86 -31.55 -12.20
N ASP A 82 -15.72 -30.36 -12.85
CA ASP A 82 -16.03 -30.15 -14.27
C ASP A 82 -14.98 -30.71 -15.24
N GLY A 83 -13.93 -31.31 -14.73
CA GLY A 83 -12.82 -31.86 -15.51
C GLY A 83 -11.70 -30.88 -15.79
N SER A 84 -11.84 -29.61 -15.45
CA SER A 84 -10.83 -28.58 -15.67
C SER A 84 -9.74 -28.57 -14.59
N ARG A 85 -8.78 -27.64 -14.77
CA ARG A 85 -7.75 -27.26 -13.80
C ARG A 85 -7.58 -25.75 -13.80
N GLY A 86 -7.05 -25.20 -12.70
CA GLY A 86 -6.90 -23.76 -12.49
C GLY A 86 -7.56 -23.30 -11.22
N ASN A 87 -7.86 -22.01 -11.08
CA ASN A 87 -8.44 -21.47 -9.86
C ASN A 87 -9.85 -22.02 -9.61
N ALA A 88 -10.09 -22.63 -8.45
CA ALA A 88 -11.35 -23.28 -8.13
C ALA A 88 -12.52 -22.28 -7.91
N HIS A 89 -12.22 -21.07 -7.44
CA HIS A 89 -13.21 -20.09 -7.00
C HIS A 89 -13.59 -19.06 -8.07
N ILE A 90 -12.66 -18.76 -8.97
CA ILE A 90 -12.88 -17.80 -10.06
C ILE A 90 -12.74 -18.53 -11.39
N PHE A 91 -13.73 -18.33 -12.27
CA PHE A 91 -13.66 -18.84 -13.65
C PHE A 91 -13.13 -17.71 -14.56
N VAL A 92 -11.96 -17.93 -15.12
CA VAL A 92 -11.39 -17.15 -16.23
C VAL A 92 -11.02 -18.13 -17.32
N ALA A 93 -11.58 -17.98 -18.51
CA ALA A 93 -11.43 -18.95 -19.60
C ALA A 93 -9.96 -19.13 -20.00
N TYR A 94 -9.18 -18.06 -20.07
CA TYR A 94 -7.74 -18.15 -20.34
C TYR A 94 -7.01 -19.07 -19.37
N ASP A 95 -7.21 -18.84 -18.06
CA ASP A 95 -6.55 -19.63 -17.00
C ASP A 95 -7.00 -21.10 -17.03
N ARG A 96 -8.33 -21.33 -17.11
CA ARG A 96 -8.88 -22.68 -17.09
C ARG A 96 -8.43 -23.51 -18.27
N LEU A 97 -8.37 -22.94 -19.47
CA LEU A 97 -8.02 -23.66 -20.71
C LEU A 97 -6.52 -23.95 -20.75
N ILE A 98 -5.64 -23.00 -20.41
CA ILE A 98 -4.19 -23.27 -20.46
C ILE A 98 -3.77 -24.30 -19.42
N ASN A 99 -4.27 -24.20 -18.18
CA ASN A 99 -4.00 -25.16 -17.12
C ASN A 99 -4.52 -26.56 -17.48
N THR A 100 -5.74 -26.64 -18.02
CA THR A 100 -6.36 -27.93 -18.40
C THR A 100 -5.63 -28.58 -19.54
N LEU A 101 -5.29 -27.86 -20.60
CA LEU A 101 -4.58 -28.38 -21.75
C LEU A 101 -3.18 -28.87 -21.38
N ALA A 102 -2.44 -28.13 -20.55
CA ALA A 102 -1.12 -28.55 -20.08
C ALA A 102 -1.18 -29.89 -19.32
N CYS A 103 -2.16 -30.04 -18.42
CA CYS A 103 -2.35 -31.28 -17.69
C CYS A 103 -2.80 -32.44 -18.59
N VAL A 104 -3.65 -32.17 -19.57
CA VAL A 104 -4.07 -33.15 -20.58
C VAL A 104 -2.85 -33.64 -21.38
N VAL A 105 -1.97 -32.72 -21.79
CA VAL A 105 -0.70 -33.05 -22.47
C VAL A 105 0.17 -33.95 -21.60
N ALA A 106 0.38 -33.60 -20.33
CA ALA A 106 1.21 -34.37 -19.41
C ALA A 106 0.65 -35.78 -19.18
N LEU A 107 -0.64 -35.93 -18.90
CA LEU A 107 -1.28 -37.22 -18.71
C LEU A 107 -1.25 -38.11 -19.97
N LYS A 108 -1.40 -37.50 -21.16
CA LYS A 108 -1.33 -38.20 -22.44
C LYS A 108 0.07 -38.68 -22.75
N THR A 109 1.09 -37.87 -22.51
CA THR A 109 2.51 -38.19 -22.72
C THR A 109 2.88 -39.48 -22.00
N TRP A 110 2.45 -39.63 -20.75
CA TRP A 110 2.77 -40.80 -19.92
C TRP A 110 1.71 -41.91 -19.96
N ASN A 111 0.62 -41.69 -20.71
CA ASN A 111 -0.50 -42.62 -20.86
C ASN A 111 -1.07 -43.12 -19.52
N ILE A 112 -1.29 -42.18 -18.57
CA ILE A 112 -1.81 -42.49 -17.25
C ILE A 112 -3.13 -41.76 -17.00
N HIS A 113 -3.94 -42.21 -16.03
CA HIS A 113 -5.23 -41.63 -15.65
C HIS A 113 -6.15 -41.29 -16.83
N PRO A 114 -6.51 -42.27 -17.70
CA PRO A 114 -7.27 -42.02 -18.93
C PRO A 114 -8.64 -41.38 -18.69
N ASP A 115 -9.28 -41.67 -17.55
CA ASP A 115 -10.54 -41.04 -17.13
C ASP A 115 -10.38 -39.55 -16.88
N LYS A 116 -9.30 -39.14 -16.20
CA LYS A 116 -8.97 -37.74 -15.93
C LYS A 116 -8.61 -36.97 -17.20
N TYR A 117 -7.85 -37.63 -18.07
CA TYR A 117 -7.51 -37.15 -19.39
C TYR A 117 -8.77 -36.84 -20.20
N GLN A 118 -9.70 -37.81 -20.33
CA GLN A 118 -10.93 -37.66 -21.11
C GLN A 118 -11.81 -36.51 -20.60
N LYS A 119 -11.98 -36.39 -19.28
CA LYS A 119 -12.71 -35.27 -18.69
C LYS A 119 -12.08 -33.92 -19.03
N GLY A 120 -10.75 -33.82 -19.00
CA GLY A 120 -10.04 -32.61 -19.38
C GLY A 120 -10.22 -32.23 -20.85
N VAL A 121 -10.16 -33.22 -21.76
CA VAL A 121 -10.44 -33.03 -23.20
C VAL A 121 -11.88 -32.57 -23.44
N SER A 122 -12.85 -33.18 -22.78
CA SER A 122 -14.27 -32.81 -22.89
C SER A 122 -14.48 -31.37 -22.43
N PHE A 123 -13.95 -31.03 -21.25
CA PHE A 123 -14.00 -29.63 -20.74
C PHE A 123 -13.42 -28.65 -21.74
N PHE A 124 -12.24 -28.96 -22.30
CA PHE A 124 -11.56 -28.04 -23.24
C PHE A 124 -12.43 -27.81 -24.49
N LYS A 125 -12.97 -28.86 -25.08
CA LYS A 125 -13.86 -28.78 -26.27
C LYS A 125 -15.11 -27.92 -26.02
N GLU A 126 -15.73 -28.10 -24.84
CA GLU A 126 -16.97 -27.41 -24.48
C GLU A 126 -16.76 -25.92 -24.14
N ASN A 127 -15.55 -25.53 -23.74
CA ASN A 127 -15.32 -24.19 -23.21
C ASN A 127 -14.39 -23.31 -24.06
N ILE A 128 -13.83 -23.82 -25.17
CA ILE A 128 -12.89 -23.03 -25.99
C ILE A 128 -13.53 -21.76 -26.58
N SER A 129 -14.81 -21.81 -26.94
CA SER A 129 -15.54 -20.65 -27.47
C SER A 129 -15.70 -19.51 -26.45
N LYS A 130 -15.52 -19.79 -25.17
CA LYS A 130 -15.59 -18.74 -24.13
C LYS A 130 -14.45 -17.74 -24.22
N LEU A 131 -13.34 -18.06 -24.91
CA LEU A 131 -12.25 -17.11 -25.16
C LEU A 131 -12.69 -15.92 -26.01
N GLU A 132 -13.70 -16.07 -26.88
CA GLU A 132 -14.19 -15.00 -27.76
C GLU A 132 -14.77 -13.80 -26.97
N ASN A 133 -15.38 -14.09 -25.82
CA ASN A 133 -16.05 -13.08 -24.99
C ASN A 133 -15.37 -12.88 -23.63
N GLU A 134 -14.17 -13.42 -23.44
CA GLU A 134 -13.45 -13.28 -22.18
C GLU A 134 -12.83 -11.89 -22.06
N ASN A 135 -12.77 -11.36 -20.85
CA ASN A 135 -12.13 -10.08 -20.59
C ASN A 135 -10.61 -10.17 -20.81
N VAL A 136 -10.12 -9.45 -21.80
CA VAL A 136 -8.69 -9.40 -22.17
C VAL A 136 -7.81 -8.94 -20.99
N GLU A 137 -8.34 -8.11 -20.09
CA GLU A 137 -7.59 -7.67 -18.92
C GLU A 137 -7.30 -8.80 -17.91
N HIS A 138 -8.05 -9.91 -17.97
CA HIS A 138 -7.82 -11.12 -17.17
C HIS A 138 -6.91 -12.14 -17.86
N MET A 139 -6.36 -11.82 -19.03
CA MET A 139 -5.47 -12.71 -19.75
C MET A 139 -4.14 -12.87 -19.00
N PRO A 140 -3.74 -14.12 -18.70
CA PRO A 140 -2.44 -14.43 -18.09
C PRO A 140 -1.27 -13.88 -18.92
N ILE A 141 -0.20 -13.52 -18.22
CA ILE A 141 1.00 -12.96 -18.84
C ILE A 141 1.64 -14.02 -19.76
N GLY A 142 1.86 -13.64 -21.01
CA GLY A 142 2.49 -14.54 -22.00
C GLY A 142 1.54 -15.60 -22.58
N PHE A 143 0.24 -15.55 -22.26
CA PHE A 143 -0.75 -16.50 -22.79
C PHE A 143 -0.69 -16.62 -24.32
N GLU A 144 -0.61 -15.51 -25.05
CA GLU A 144 -0.57 -15.50 -26.50
C GLU A 144 0.67 -16.20 -27.12
N VAL A 145 1.70 -16.44 -26.29
CA VAL A 145 2.91 -17.18 -26.72
C VAL A 145 2.89 -18.62 -26.21
N ALA A 146 2.55 -18.80 -24.94
CA ALA A 146 2.58 -20.12 -24.28
C ALA A 146 1.44 -21.05 -24.74
N PHE A 147 0.24 -20.52 -24.93
CA PHE A 147 -0.93 -21.33 -25.29
C PHE A 147 -0.84 -21.91 -26.70
N PRO A 148 -0.45 -21.19 -27.77
CA PRO A 148 -0.22 -21.76 -29.07
C PRO A 148 0.88 -22.81 -29.09
N SER A 149 1.96 -22.63 -28.34
CA SER A 149 3.05 -23.60 -28.21
C SER A 149 2.52 -24.91 -27.61
N LEU A 150 1.67 -24.82 -26.60
CA LEU A 150 1.03 -25.95 -25.96
C LEU A 150 0.04 -26.65 -26.90
N LEU A 151 -0.70 -25.94 -27.77
CA LEU A 151 -1.55 -26.49 -28.81
C LEU A 151 -0.74 -27.26 -29.85
N GLU A 152 0.45 -26.81 -30.21
CA GLU A 152 1.37 -27.52 -31.10
C GLU A 152 1.82 -28.84 -30.49
N VAL A 153 2.17 -28.85 -29.19
CA VAL A 153 2.50 -30.11 -28.48
C VAL A 153 1.30 -31.03 -28.43
N ALA A 154 0.10 -30.54 -28.14
CA ALA A 154 -1.13 -31.33 -28.13
C ALA A 154 -1.41 -31.98 -29.50
N ARG A 155 -1.14 -31.26 -30.61
CA ARG A 155 -1.29 -31.78 -31.97
C ARG A 155 -0.32 -32.93 -32.26
N THR A 156 0.93 -32.85 -31.82
CA THR A 156 1.91 -33.94 -31.99
C THR A 156 1.52 -35.22 -31.23
N LEU A 157 0.81 -35.08 -30.12
CA LEU A 157 0.29 -36.17 -29.29
C LEU A 157 -1.07 -36.69 -29.76
N ASN A 158 -1.61 -36.22 -30.89
CA ASN A 158 -2.94 -36.54 -31.40
C ASN A 158 -4.05 -36.36 -30.35
N ILE A 159 -3.98 -35.28 -29.57
CA ILE A 159 -5.05 -34.89 -28.64
C ILE A 159 -6.18 -34.24 -29.46
N GLU A 160 -7.40 -34.71 -29.25
CA GLU A 160 -8.57 -34.20 -29.96
C GLU A 160 -8.97 -32.81 -29.48
N VAL A 161 -8.45 -31.79 -30.12
CA VAL A 161 -8.77 -30.35 -29.88
C VAL A 161 -9.42 -29.82 -31.18
N PRO A 162 -10.38 -28.88 -31.11
CA PRO A 162 -10.96 -28.25 -32.29
C PRO A 162 -9.99 -27.22 -32.92
N TYR A 163 -8.93 -27.71 -33.55
CA TYR A 163 -7.84 -26.89 -34.11
C TYR A 163 -8.29 -25.88 -35.18
N ASP A 164 -9.47 -26.11 -35.78
CA ASP A 164 -10.03 -25.20 -36.79
C ASP A 164 -10.91 -24.08 -36.18
N SER A 165 -10.91 -23.96 -34.85
CA SER A 165 -11.67 -22.88 -34.19
C SER A 165 -11.13 -21.48 -34.59
N PRO A 166 -12.01 -20.55 -34.98
CA PRO A 166 -11.61 -19.19 -35.37
C PRO A 166 -10.81 -18.46 -34.27
N VAL A 167 -11.11 -18.76 -33.02
CA VAL A 167 -10.40 -18.18 -31.84
C VAL A 167 -8.88 -18.43 -31.90
N PHE A 168 -8.46 -19.55 -32.41
CA PHE A 168 -7.04 -19.88 -32.51
C PHE A 168 -6.32 -19.04 -33.55
N GLN A 169 -7.00 -18.64 -34.62
CA GLN A 169 -6.39 -17.79 -35.64
C GLN A 169 -5.94 -16.46 -35.04
N ASP A 170 -6.81 -15.80 -34.29
CA ASP A 170 -6.50 -14.52 -33.62
C ASP A 170 -5.33 -14.65 -32.63
N ILE A 171 -5.29 -15.78 -31.90
CA ILE A 171 -4.22 -16.06 -30.92
C ILE A 171 -2.89 -16.30 -31.65
N TYR A 172 -2.87 -17.05 -32.75
CA TYR A 172 -1.66 -17.27 -33.55
C TYR A 172 -1.16 -15.97 -34.20
N GLU A 173 -2.04 -15.12 -34.69
CA GLU A 173 -1.68 -13.78 -35.24
C GLU A 173 -1.05 -12.91 -34.16
N SER A 174 -1.64 -12.88 -32.94
CA SER A 174 -1.11 -12.17 -31.79
C SER A 174 0.27 -12.70 -31.36
N ARG A 175 0.45 -14.03 -31.36
CA ARG A 175 1.75 -14.68 -31.13
C ARG A 175 2.82 -14.18 -32.11
N ASP A 176 2.51 -14.25 -33.41
CA ASP A 176 3.45 -13.88 -34.46
C ASP A 176 3.85 -12.40 -34.36
N LEU A 177 2.88 -11.54 -34.05
CA LEU A 177 3.14 -10.10 -33.84
C LEU A 177 4.06 -9.88 -32.63
N LYS A 178 3.85 -10.58 -31.52
CA LYS A 178 4.71 -10.49 -30.32
C LYS A 178 6.10 -11.03 -30.58
N LEU A 179 6.23 -12.21 -31.17
CA LEU A 179 7.53 -12.82 -31.45
C LEU A 179 8.41 -11.99 -32.40
N ARG A 180 7.79 -11.30 -33.38
CA ARG A 180 8.52 -10.35 -34.26
C ARG A 180 9.07 -9.16 -33.53
N LYS A 181 8.45 -8.73 -32.42
CA LYS A 181 8.91 -7.59 -31.61
C LYS A 181 10.03 -7.96 -30.64
N ILE A 182 10.27 -9.26 -30.40
CA ILE A 182 11.30 -9.71 -29.48
C ILE A 182 12.68 -9.68 -30.17
N PRO A 183 13.62 -8.84 -29.71
CA PRO A 183 14.95 -8.80 -30.26
C PRO A 183 15.76 -10.02 -29.76
N LYS A 184 15.82 -11.08 -30.56
CA LYS A 184 16.49 -12.34 -30.21
C LYS A 184 17.94 -12.17 -29.76
N GLU A 185 18.68 -11.26 -30.35
CA GLU A 185 20.06 -10.94 -29.96
C GLU A 185 20.14 -10.46 -28.50
N ILE A 186 19.21 -9.58 -28.10
CA ILE A 186 19.15 -9.06 -26.72
C ILE A 186 18.73 -10.17 -25.77
N MET A 187 17.68 -10.90 -26.10
CA MET A 187 17.13 -11.97 -25.27
C MET A 187 18.16 -13.06 -24.92
N HIS A 188 19.07 -13.39 -25.85
CA HIS A 188 20.09 -14.41 -25.65
C HIS A 188 21.33 -13.91 -24.90
N ASN A 189 21.54 -12.59 -24.79
CA ASN A 189 22.77 -12.05 -24.23
C ASN A 189 22.56 -11.19 -22.97
N VAL A 190 21.32 -10.78 -22.71
CA VAL A 190 20.97 -9.91 -21.57
C VAL A 190 19.84 -10.55 -20.76
N PRO A 191 19.93 -10.61 -19.42
CA PRO A 191 18.82 -11.08 -18.58
C PRO A 191 17.60 -10.18 -18.77
N THR A 192 16.47 -10.78 -19.17
CA THR A 192 15.19 -10.09 -19.35
C THR A 192 14.04 -10.93 -18.81
N THR A 193 12.87 -10.34 -18.65
CA THR A 193 11.66 -11.03 -18.24
C THR A 193 11.22 -12.15 -19.20
N LEU A 194 11.74 -12.16 -20.42
CA LEU A 194 11.48 -13.24 -21.39
C LEU A 194 12.00 -14.60 -20.94
N LEU A 195 13.04 -14.61 -20.07
CA LEU A 195 13.54 -15.84 -19.43
C LEU A 195 12.46 -16.59 -18.63
N HIS A 196 11.41 -15.88 -18.22
CA HIS A 196 10.30 -16.46 -17.47
C HIS A 196 9.34 -17.31 -18.32
N SER A 197 9.41 -17.26 -19.66
CA SER A 197 8.46 -17.90 -20.58
C SER A 197 9.13 -18.55 -21.79
N LEU A 198 10.29 -19.19 -21.60
CA LEU A 198 11.04 -19.86 -22.69
C LEU A 198 10.29 -21.00 -23.35
N GLU A 199 9.38 -21.67 -22.60
CA GLU A 199 8.57 -22.79 -23.07
C GLU A 199 7.59 -22.41 -24.18
N GLY A 200 7.30 -21.12 -24.34
CA GLY A 200 6.47 -20.59 -25.42
C GLY A 200 7.23 -20.22 -26.70
N MET A 201 8.58 -20.36 -26.72
CA MET A 201 9.43 -19.84 -27.77
C MET A 201 10.18 -20.96 -28.51
N SER A 202 10.47 -20.72 -29.80
CA SER A 202 11.24 -21.61 -30.66
C SER A 202 12.54 -20.95 -31.14
N GLY A 203 13.52 -21.78 -31.53
CA GLY A 203 14.79 -21.33 -32.09
C GLY A 203 15.65 -20.60 -31.05
N LEU A 204 15.69 -21.12 -29.83
CA LEU A 204 16.47 -20.61 -28.71
C LEU A 204 17.92 -21.05 -28.78
N ASP A 205 18.85 -20.14 -28.52
CA ASP A 205 20.28 -20.41 -28.37
C ASP A 205 20.59 -20.78 -26.92
N TRP A 206 20.56 -22.07 -26.63
CA TRP A 206 20.72 -22.58 -25.28
C TRP A 206 22.11 -22.38 -24.69
N GLU A 207 23.17 -22.33 -25.52
CA GLU A 207 24.52 -22.06 -25.03
C GLU A 207 24.63 -20.66 -24.44
N LYS A 208 23.92 -19.70 -25.02
CA LYS A 208 23.87 -18.34 -24.53
C LYS A 208 22.91 -18.22 -23.34
N LEU A 209 21.73 -18.82 -23.43
CA LEU A 209 20.71 -18.73 -22.37
C LEU A 209 21.17 -19.33 -21.04
N LEU A 210 21.91 -20.45 -21.06
CA LEU A 210 22.46 -21.07 -19.83
C LEU A 210 23.38 -20.10 -19.06
N LYS A 211 24.04 -19.13 -19.72
CA LYS A 211 24.84 -18.09 -19.05
C LYS A 211 23.99 -17.04 -18.33
N LEU A 212 22.71 -16.97 -18.66
CA LEU A 212 21.73 -16.06 -18.06
C LEU A 212 20.90 -16.71 -16.93
N GLN A 213 21.17 -17.98 -16.63
CA GLN A 213 20.53 -18.73 -15.54
C GLN A 213 20.74 -18.03 -14.20
N CYS A 214 19.72 -18.03 -13.34
CA CYS A 214 19.82 -17.52 -11.98
C CYS A 214 20.76 -18.41 -11.13
N PRO A 215 21.37 -17.89 -10.05
CA PRO A 215 22.26 -18.65 -9.17
C PRO A 215 21.62 -19.89 -8.54
N ASP A 216 20.29 -19.93 -8.41
CA ASP A 216 19.54 -21.09 -7.91
C ASP A 216 19.30 -22.19 -8.96
N GLY A 217 19.71 -21.95 -10.21
CA GLY A 217 19.53 -22.87 -11.32
C GLY A 217 18.25 -22.67 -12.14
N SER A 218 17.42 -21.69 -11.78
CA SER A 218 16.19 -21.38 -12.51
C SER A 218 16.41 -20.43 -13.68
N PHE A 219 15.44 -20.39 -14.59
CA PHE A 219 15.25 -19.31 -15.54
C PHE A 219 14.22 -18.34 -14.99
N LEU A 220 14.71 -17.28 -14.36
CA LEU A 220 13.93 -16.21 -13.71
C LEU A 220 12.81 -16.76 -12.81
N PHE A 221 13.17 -17.75 -11.98
CA PHE A 221 12.30 -18.35 -10.97
C PHE A 221 11.05 -19.05 -11.52
N SER A 222 11.01 -19.37 -12.84
CA SER A 222 9.90 -20.05 -13.50
C SER A 222 10.13 -21.55 -13.59
N PRO A 223 9.29 -22.38 -12.93
CA PRO A 223 9.39 -23.83 -13.05
C PRO A 223 9.15 -24.37 -14.46
N SER A 224 8.13 -23.86 -15.19
CA SER A 224 7.85 -24.29 -16.56
C SER A 224 8.98 -23.95 -17.54
N SER A 225 9.51 -22.71 -17.44
CA SER A 225 10.64 -22.28 -18.26
C SER A 225 11.91 -23.09 -17.98
N THR A 226 12.16 -23.36 -16.68
CA THR A 226 13.31 -24.17 -16.25
C THR A 226 13.14 -25.65 -16.64
N ALA A 227 11.92 -26.18 -16.55
CA ALA A 227 11.62 -27.54 -17.03
C ALA A 227 11.85 -27.67 -18.53
N TYR A 228 11.39 -26.70 -19.31
CA TYR A 228 11.63 -26.65 -20.75
C TYR A 228 13.12 -26.58 -21.08
N ALA A 229 13.86 -25.72 -20.38
CA ALA A 229 15.31 -25.63 -20.52
C ALA A 229 16.00 -26.96 -20.20
N PHE A 230 15.60 -27.63 -19.11
CA PHE A 230 16.14 -28.96 -18.77
C PHE A 230 15.82 -30.01 -19.83
N ILE A 231 14.62 -30.04 -20.38
CA ILE A 231 14.25 -30.98 -21.47
C ILE A 231 15.17 -30.79 -22.66
N GLN A 232 15.55 -29.54 -23.01
CA GLN A 232 16.39 -29.21 -24.16
C GLN A 232 17.88 -29.41 -23.92
N THR A 233 18.36 -29.18 -22.68
CA THR A 233 19.81 -29.05 -22.40
C THR A 233 20.36 -30.13 -21.47
N LYS A 234 19.50 -30.77 -20.66
CA LYS A 234 19.86 -31.64 -19.55
C LYS A 234 20.77 -31.01 -18.50
N ASP A 235 20.67 -29.69 -18.32
CA ASP A 235 21.48 -28.93 -17.36
C ASP A 235 21.19 -29.32 -15.90
N GLU A 236 22.23 -29.66 -15.16
CA GLU A 236 22.12 -30.17 -13.78
C GLU A 236 21.57 -29.11 -12.80
N ASN A 237 21.83 -27.83 -13.04
CA ASN A 237 21.34 -26.77 -12.16
C ASN A 237 19.81 -26.61 -12.30
N CYS A 238 19.30 -26.72 -13.53
CA CYS A 238 17.86 -26.79 -13.75
C CYS A 238 17.23 -27.96 -12.96
N LEU A 239 17.85 -29.14 -13.00
CA LEU A 239 17.35 -30.31 -12.27
C LEU A 239 17.36 -30.10 -10.75
N LYS A 240 18.44 -29.51 -10.20
CA LYS A 240 18.55 -29.20 -8.77
C LYS A 240 17.45 -28.26 -8.31
N TYR A 241 17.21 -27.17 -9.04
CA TYR A 241 16.13 -26.24 -8.78
C TYR A 241 14.76 -26.96 -8.78
N LEU A 242 14.45 -27.68 -9.85
CA LEU A 242 13.17 -28.39 -10.00
C LEU A 242 12.95 -29.44 -8.90
N THR A 243 14.00 -30.19 -8.54
CA THR A 243 13.94 -31.18 -7.45
C THR A 243 13.58 -30.50 -6.11
N LYS A 244 14.24 -29.39 -5.80
CA LYS A 244 13.97 -28.62 -4.57
C LYS A 244 12.51 -28.18 -4.49
N ILE A 245 11.96 -27.61 -5.57
CA ILE A 245 10.59 -27.08 -5.53
C ILE A 245 9.54 -28.19 -5.56
N VAL A 246 9.72 -29.26 -6.31
CA VAL A 246 8.81 -30.42 -6.31
C VAL A 246 8.72 -31.04 -4.91
N GLN A 247 9.86 -31.12 -4.19
CA GLN A 247 9.86 -31.58 -2.80
C GLN A 247 9.19 -30.60 -1.85
N ARG A 248 9.44 -29.29 -2.02
CA ARG A 248 8.85 -28.24 -1.16
C ARG A 248 7.34 -28.19 -1.23
N PHE A 249 6.75 -28.45 -2.40
CA PHE A 249 5.32 -28.32 -2.66
C PHE A 249 4.60 -29.69 -2.84
N ASP A 250 5.20 -30.76 -2.35
CA ASP A 250 4.62 -32.10 -2.34
C ASP A 250 4.07 -32.54 -3.73
N GLY A 251 4.90 -32.35 -4.74
CA GLY A 251 4.60 -32.77 -6.11
C GLY A 251 3.96 -31.69 -6.99
N GLY A 252 3.31 -30.66 -6.44
CA GLY A 252 2.94 -29.48 -7.21
C GLY A 252 4.12 -28.52 -7.35
N VAL A 253 4.02 -27.55 -8.26
CA VAL A 253 4.94 -26.40 -8.30
C VAL A 253 4.17 -25.12 -8.58
N PRO A 254 4.58 -23.97 -8.01
CA PRO A 254 3.94 -22.69 -8.28
C PRO A 254 4.34 -22.13 -9.66
N THR A 255 3.73 -21.01 -10.07
CA THR A 255 4.07 -20.34 -11.33
C THR A 255 5.41 -19.60 -11.26
N VAL A 256 5.84 -19.22 -10.06
CA VAL A 256 7.11 -18.52 -9.78
C VAL A 256 7.57 -18.86 -8.35
N TYR A 257 8.86 -19.11 -8.15
CA TYR A 257 9.43 -19.39 -6.83
C TYR A 257 10.96 -19.31 -6.84
N PRO A 258 11.59 -18.65 -5.84
CA PRO A 258 10.99 -17.94 -4.71
C PRO A 258 10.32 -16.63 -5.09
N VAL A 259 9.55 -16.06 -4.13
CA VAL A 259 8.90 -14.75 -4.22
C VAL A 259 9.13 -13.95 -2.94
N ASP A 260 10.23 -14.21 -2.30
CA ASP A 260 10.58 -13.74 -0.96
C ASP A 260 10.58 -12.21 -0.82
N LEU A 261 11.26 -11.49 -1.71
CA LEU A 261 11.31 -10.02 -1.63
C LEU A 261 9.94 -9.39 -1.87
N PHE A 262 9.21 -9.86 -2.87
CA PHE A 262 7.85 -9.40 -3.13
C PHE A 262 6.95 -9.58 -1.92
N GLU A 263 6.91 -10.77 -1.31
CA GLU A 263 6.05 -11.00 -0.16
C GLU A 263 6.43 -10.17 1.06
N HIS A 264 7.72 -10.01 1.37
CA HIS A 264 8.16 -9.14 2.46
C HIS A 264 7.71 -7.70 2.24
N ILE A 265 7.93 -7.15 1.05
CA ILE A 265 7.57 -5.79 0.68
C ILE A 265 6.05 -5.58 0.76
N TRP A 266 5.30 -6.43 0.07
CA TRP A 266 3.86 -6.25 -0.02
C TRP A 266 3.13 -6.53 1.28
N THR A 267 3.63 -7.45 2.11
CA THR A 267 3.09 -7.69 3.46
C THR A 267 3.24 -6.45 4.34
N ILE A 268 4.42 -5.82 4.35
CA ILE A 268 4.62 -4.57 5.11
C ILE A 268 3.66 -3.48 4.60
N ASP A 269 3.57 -3.29 3.28
CA ASP A 269 2.66 -2.30 2.68
C ASP A 269 1.20 -2.55 3.09
N ARG A 270 0.74 -3.81 3.06
CA ARG A 270 -0.62 -4.19 3.50
C ARG A 270 -0.86 -3.84 4.96
N LEU A 271 0.04 -4.26 5.87
CA LEU A 271 -0.06 -3.97 7.31
C LEU A 271 -0.08 -2.47 7.59
N GLN A 272 0.73 -1.68 6.88
CA GLN A 272 0.76 -0.22 7.01
C GLN A 272 -0.55 0.42 6.53
N ARG A 273 -1.00 0.06 5.34
CA ARG A 273 -2.21 0.64 4.73
C ARG A 273 -3.49 0.27 5.47
N LEU A 274 -3.52 -0.92 6.06
CA LEU A 274 -4.60 -1.37 6.94
C LEU A 274 -4.54 -0.72 8.34
N GLY A 275 -3.46 0.03 8.65
CA GLY A 275 -3.30 0.76 9.91
C GLY A 275 -2.94 -0.12 11.11
N ILE A 276 -2.53 -1.36 10.89
CA ILE A 276 -2.24 -2.35 11.93
C ILE A 276 -0.74 -2.65 12.12
N SER A 277 0.14 -2.00 11.37
CA SER A 277 1.61 -2.24 11.37
C SER A 277 2.24 -2.10 12.76
N ARG A 278 1.69 -1.24 13.63
CA ARG A 278 2.21 -1.02 14.99
C ARG A 278 2.22 -2.28 15.87
N HIS A 279 1.34 -3.26 15.59
CA HIS A 279 1.29 -4.53 16.30
C HIS A 279 2.41 -5.50 15.91
N PHE A 280 3.10 -5.23 14.79
CA PHE A 280 4.05 -6.13 14.12
C PHE A 280 5.43 -5.49 13.91
N LYS A 281 5.82 -4.54 14.78
CA LYS A 281 7.11 -3.82 14.63
C LYS A 281 8.32 -4.75 14.56
N PRO A 282 8.45 -5.79 15.41
CA PRO A 282 9.59 -6.71 15.34
C PRO A 282 9.64 -7.48 14.01
N GLU A 283 8.50 -7.98 13.54
CA GLU A 283 8.38 -8.73 12.30
C GLU A 283 8.67 -7.83 11.09
N ILE A 284 8.13 -6.61 11.09
CA ILE A 284 8.39 -5.60 10.05
C ILE A 284 9.87 -5.23 9.99
N ASN A 285 10.51 -4.99 11.15
CA ASN A 285 11.94 -4.69 11.18
C ASN A 285 12.77 -5.85 10.62
N HIS A 286 12.43 -7.09 10.97
CA HIS A 286 13.09 -8.27 10.41
C HIS A 286 12.96 -8.32 8.87
N TYR A 287 11.78 -8.02 8.35
CA TYR A 287 11.54 -7.98 6.91
C TYR A 287 12.28 -6.83 6.21
N LEU A 288 12.31 -5.66 6.84
CA LEU A 288 13.07 -4.51 6.32
C LEU A 288 14.57 -4.79 6.28
N ASP A 289 15.13 -5.42 7.33
CA ASP A 289 16.52 -5.87 7.36
C ASP A 289 16.81 -6.90 6.26
N TYR A 290 15.83 -7.77 5.97
CA TYR A 290 15.93 -8.74 4.88
C TYR A 290 15.94 -8.03 3.52
N ILE A 291 15.02 -7.11 3.27
CA ILE A 291 14.96 -6.32 2.02
C ILE A 291 16.23 -5.50 1.85
N TYR A 292 16.69 -4.81 2.90
CA TYR A 292 17.89 -3.97 2.86
C TYR A 292 19.16 -4.79 2.56
N ARG A 293 19.26 -6.00 3.08
CA ARG A 293 20.37 -6.93 2.81
C ARG A 293 20.49 -7.32 1.34
N HIS A 294 19.36 -7.34 0.62
CA HIS A 294 19.28 -7.67 -0.80
C HIS A 294 19.14 -6.44 -1.70
N TRP A 295 19.10 -5.24 -1.12
CA TRP A 295 19.06 -4.00 -1.86
C TRP A 295 20.34 -3.78 -2.66
N THR A 296 20.21 -3.32 -3.92
CA THR A 296 21.35 -2.97 -4.78
C THR A 296 21.18 -1.55 -5.33
N GLU A 297 22.25 -0.98 -5.85
CA GLU A 297 22.21 0.33 -6.51
C GLU A 297 21.41 0.32 -7.83
N GLU A 298 21.18 -0.85 -8.39
CA GLU A 298 20.36 -1.05 -9.59
C GLU A 298 18.89 -1.36 -9.25
N GLY A 299 18.59 -1.57 -7.98
CA GLY A 299 17.27 -1.95 -7.47
C GLY A 299 17.14 -3.42 -7.10
N ILE A 300 15.92 -3.87 -6.97
CA ILE A 300 15.53 -5.23 -6.59
C ILE A 300 14.46 -5.77 -7.54
N CYS A 301 14.10 -7.03 -7.37
CA CYS A 301 13.01 -7.71 -8.05
C CYS A 301 12.19 -8.49 -7.02
N TRP A 302 11.20 -9.27 -7.45
CA TRP A 302 10.33 -10.07 -6.57
C TRP A 302 11.05 -11.15 -5.76
N ALA A 303 12.28 -11.52 -6.17
CA ALA A 303 13.07 -12.52 -5.46
C ALA A 303 14.54 -12.11 -5.39
N ARG A 304 15.23 -12.60 -4.34
CA ARG A 304 16.68 -12.42 -4.18
C ARG A 304 17.49 -13.09 -5.30
N ASN A 305 18.75 -12.67 -5.45
CA ASN A 305 19.72 -13.30 -6.33
C ASN A 305 19.34 -13.32 -7.82
N THR A 306 18.68 -12.28 -8.29
CA THR A 306 18.40 -12.07 -9.71
C THR A 306 19.29 -10.99 -10.31
N ARG A 307 19.47 -11.03 -11.64
CA ARG A 307 20.08 -9.96 -12.43
C ARG A 307 19.04 -9.09 -13.14
N VAL A 308 17.79 -9.40 -12.97
CA VAL A 308 16.66 -8.60 -13.48
C VAL A 308 16.10 -7.80 -12.33
N GLN A 309 16.08 -6.50 -12.45
CA GLN A 309 15.42 -5.60 -11.51
C GLN A 309 14.17 -5.02 -12.14
N ASP A 310 13.20 -4.68 -11.32
CA ASP A 310 12.00 -3.98 -11.75
C ASP A 310 11.73 -2.75 -10.88
N ILE A 311 11.09 -1.75 -11.49
CA ILE A 311 10.79 -0.50 -10.81
C ILE A 311 9.64 -0.66 -9.79
N ASP A 312 8.81 -1.68 -9.90
CA ASP A 312 7.66 -1.91 -9.02
C ASP A 312 8.13 -2.29 -7.61
N ASP A 313 8.85 -3.41 -7.51
CA ASP A 313 9.43 -3.86 -6.25
C ASP A 313 10.50 -2.89 -5.74
N THR A 314 11.29 -2.29 -6.63
CA THR A 314 12.27 -1.27 -6.26
C THR A 314 11.60 -0.03 -5.66
N ALA A 315 10.53 0.49 -6.26
CA ALA A 315 9.83 1.66 -5.76
C ALA A 315 9.17 1.39 -4.40
N MET A 316 8.55 0.23 -4.25
CA MET A 316 7.92 -0.16 -2.99
C MET A 316 8.96 -0.43 -1.90
N GLY A 317 10.04 -1.15 -2.21
CA GLY A 317 11.17 -1.37 -1.30
C GLY A 317 11.83 -0.07 -0.86
N PHE A 318 12.15 0.83 -1.82
CA PHE A 318 12.69 2.17 -1.55
C PHE A 318 11.80 2.94 -0.59
N ARG A 319 10.50 2.99 -0.87
CA ARG A 319 9.53 3.70 -0.04
C ARG A 319 9.53 3.16 1.40
N LEU A 320 9.46 1.86 1.57
CA LEU A 320 9.42 1.24 2.89
C LEU A 320 10.72 1.43 3.66
N LEU A 321 11.86 1.20 3.01
CA LEU A 321 13.18 1.38 3.63
C LEU A 321 13.38 2.83 4.07
N ARG A 322 13.09 3.81 3.20
CA ARG A 322 13.23 5.24 3.53
C ARG A 322 12.29 5.69 4.66
N LEU A 323 11.03 5.20 4.68
CA LEU A 323 10.08 5.48 5.77
C LEU A 323 10.52 4.96 7.14
N HIS A 324 11.35 3.93 7.15
CA HIS A 324 11.88 3.32 8.38
C HIS A 324 13.34 3.71 8.67
N GLY A 325 13.86 4.75 8.01
CA GLY A 325 15.15 5.34 8.31
C GLY A 325 16.37 4.62 7.73
N TYR A 326 16.18 3.67 6.80
CA TYR A 326 17.29 3.05 6.09
C TYR A 326 17.86 4.00 5.05
N ASP A 327 19.19 4.03 4.92
CA ASP A 327 19.88 4.85 3.94
C ASP A 327 19.84 4.18 2.57
N VAL A 328 18.95 4.64 1.71
CA VAL A 328 18.77 4.18 0.32
C VAL A 328 18.77 5.37 -0.62
N SER A 329 19.63 5.30 -1.64
CA SER A 329 19.79 6.37 -2.61
C SER A 329 18.65 6.40 -3.62
N ALA A 330 18.09 7.60 -3.85
CA ALA A 330 17.15 7.83 -4.95
C ALA A 330 17.78 7.62 -6.34
N GLY A 331 19.11 7.59 -6.41
CA GLY A 331 19.85 7.31 -7.64
C GLY A 331 19.49 5.99 -8.34
N VAL A 332 18.95 5.02 -7.58
CA VAL A 332 18.47 3.72 -8.08
C VAL A 332 17.46 3.88 -9.24
N PHE A 333 16.63 4.91 -9.23
CA PHE A 333 15.60 5.13 -10.26
C PHE A 333 16.19 5.54 -11.61
N ARG A 334 17.46 5.97 -11.68
CA ARG A 334 18.14 6.27 -12.96
C ARG A 334 18.33 5.03 -13.82
N HIS A 335 18.38 3.85 -13.18
CA HIS A 335 18.44 2.57 -13.88
C HIS A 335 17.21 2.30 -14.76
N PHE A 336 16.06 2.82 -14.38
CA PHE A 336 14.77 2.64 -15.04
C PHE A 336 14.36 3.83 -15.90
N GLU A 337 15.14 4.91 -15.91
CA GLU A 337 14.83 6.12 -16.68
C GLU A 337 15.46 6.04 -18.07
N LYS A 338 14.71 6.46 -19.09
CA LYS A 338 15.19 6.62 -20.45
C LYS A 338 14.48 7.77 -21.15
N GLY A 339 15.22 8.84 -21.42
CA GLY A 339 14.69 9.98 -22.18
C GLY A 339 13.56 10.74 -21.46
N GLY A 340 13.58 10.78 -20.14
CA GLY A 340 12.55 11.43 -19.32
C GLY A 340 11.33 10.55 -19.02
N GLU A 341 11.32 9.29 -19.47
CA GLU A 341 10.28 8.30 -19.17
C GLU A 341 10.84 7.19 -18.28
N PHE A 342 9.96 6.58 -17.48
CA PHE A 342 10.31 5.47 -16.60
C PHE A 342 9.60 4.19 -17.04
N PHE A 343 10.32 3.07 -17.01
CA PHE A 343 9.85 1.77 -17.46
C PHE A 343 10.00 0.73 -16.35
N CYS A 344 9.12 -0.29 -16.36
CA CYS A 344 9.16 -1.34 -15.35
C CYS A 344 10.47 -2.13 -15.42
N TYR A 345 10.88 -2.48 -16.62
CA TYR A 345 12.11 -3.22 -16.89
C TYR A 345 12.98 -2.49 -17.90
N VAL A 346 14.28 -2.63 -17.77
CA VAL A 346 15.21 -2.08 -18.76
C VAL A 346 14.90 -2.68 -20.14
N GLY A 347 14.68 -1.81 -21.13
CA GLY A 347 14.36 -2.20 -22.50
C GLY A 347 12.88 -2.42 -22.80
N GLN A 348 11.98 -2.22 -21.82
CA GLN A 348 10.55 -2.24 -22.04
C GLN A 348 10.09 -0.99 -22.80
N SER A 349 9.01 -1.10 -23.58
CA SER A 349 8.43 -0.01 -24.37
C SER A 349 7.07 0.48 -23.84
N ASN A 350 6.42 -0.24 -22.96
CA ASN A 350 5.10 0.09 -22.42
C ASN A 350 5.14 0.14 -20.89
N GLN A 351 4.41 1.10 -20.30
CA GLN A 351 4.27 1.24 -18.87
C GLN A 351 2.94 0.65 -18.38
N ALA A 352 2.96 -0.06 -17.26
CA ALA A 352 1.76 -0.52 -16.55
C ALA A 352 1.31 0.53 -15.52
N VAL A 353 -0.02 0.68 -15.35
CA VAL A 353 -0.59 1.68 -14.42
C VAL A 353 -0.17 1.41 -12.99
N THR A 354 -0.26 0.17 -12.51
CA THR A 354 0.11 -0.22 -11.14
C THR A 354 1.56 0.10 -10.83
N VAL A 355 2.47 -0.24 -11.74
CA VAL A 355 3.91 0.01 -11.63
C VAL A 355 4.21 1.50 -11.52
N ILE A 356 3.63 2.32 -12.40
CA ILE A 356 3.82 3.77 -12.38
C ILE A 356 3.15 4.40 -11.16
N PHE A 357 2.07 3.82 -10.64
CA PHE A 357 1.47 4.25 -9.38
C PHE A 357 2.39 4.01 -8.17
N ASN A 358 3.08 2.87 -8.10
CA ASN A 358 4.05 2.62 -7.05
C ASN A 358 5.28 3.54 -7.15
N LEU A 359 5.75 3.83 -8.36
CA LEU A 359 6.75 4.87 -8.59
C LEU A 359 6.27 6.25 -8.10
N TYR A 360 5.00 6.61 -8.39
CA TYR A 360 4.41 7.85 -7.88
C TYR A 360 4.42 7.91 -6.36
N ARG A 361 4.03 6.82 -5.69
CA ARG A 361 4.07 6.73 -4.22
C ARG A 361 5.49 6.88 -3.65
N ALA A 362 6.47 6.22 -4.27
CA ALA A 362 7.87 6.31 -3.86
C ALA A 362 8.44 7.72 -4.05
N SER A 363 8.10 8.39 -5.16
CA SER A 363 8.56 9.74 -5.47
C SER A 363 8.05 10.83 -4.50
N GLN A 364 7.04 10.52 -3.65
CA GLN A 364 6.58 11.42 -2.60
C GLN A 364 7.57 11.54 -1.42
N LEU A 365 8.51 10.60 -1.29
CA LEU A 365 9.51 10.58 -0.21
C LEU A 365 10.82 11.26 -0.66
N GLN A 366 10.70 12.49 -1.10
CA GLN A 366 11.78 13.29 -1.65
C GLN A 366 12.49 14.10 -0.55
N PHE A 367 13.83 14.07 -0.56
CA PHE A 367 14.66 14.99 0.23
C PHE A 367 15.33 16.03 -0.66
N PRO A 368 15.85 17.14 -0.08
CA PRO A 368 16.60 18.12 -0.84
C PRO A 368 17.76 17.49 -1.61
N GLY A 369 17.80 17.69 -2.93
CA GLY A 369 18.80 17.10 -3.82
C GLY A 369 18.39 15.85 -4.59
N ASP A 370 17.24 15.27 -4.30
CA ASP A 370 16.70 14.09 -4.99
C ASP A 370 16.05 14.44 -6.34
N GLN A 371 16.80 15.03 -7.28
CA GLN A 371 16.27 15.48 -8.57
C GLN A 371 15.57 14.36 -9.36
N ILE A 372 16.08 13.13 -9.30
CA ILE A 372 15.48 11.99 -10.02
C ILE A 372 14.07 11.66 -9.49
N LEU A 373 13.79 11.88 -8.21
CA LEU A 373 12.45 11.68 -7.65
C LEU A 373 11.48 12.77 -8.10
N GLU A 374 11.95 14.02 -8.28
CA GLU A 374 11.13 15.08 -8.86
C GLU A 374 10.74 14.76 -10.30
N ASP A 375 11.69 14.25 -11.10
CA ASP A 375 11.43 13.82 -12.46
C ASP A 375 10.48 12.63 -12.50
N ALA A 376 10.67 11.63 -11.62
CA ALA A 376 9.77 10.49 -11.46
C ALA A 376 8.35 10.92 -11.04
N ARG A 377 8.23 11.86 -10.10
CA ARG A 377 6.95 12.40 -9.65
C ARG A 377 6.21 13.11 -10.77
N ARG A 378 6.92 13.94 -11.54
CA ARG A 378 6.36 14.66 -12.69
C ARG A 378 5.88 13.70 -13.77
N PHE A 379 6.71 12.73 -14.15
CA PHE A 379 6.38 11.72 -15.14
C PHE A 379 5.17 10.88 -14.68
N SER A 380 5.25 10.28 -13.50
CA SER A 380 4.23 9.36 -13.00
C SER A 380 2.88 10.06 -12.79
N SER A 381 2.88 11.27 -12.24
CA SER A 381 1.64 12.04 -12.06
C SER A 381 0.98 12.40 -13.41
N ASN A 382 1.76 12.80 -14.43
CA ASN A 382 1.26 13.08 -15.75
C ASN A 382 0.69 11.83 -16.44
N PHE A 383 1.41 10.71 -16.38
CA PHE A 383 0.97 9.44 -16.93
C PHE A 383 -0.35 8.98 -16.29
N LEU A 384 -0.44 8.99 -14.97
CA LEU A 384 -1.64 8.57 -14.25
C LEU A 384 -2.83 9.49 -14.53
N ARG A 385 -2.63 10.81 -14.63
CA ARG A 385 -3.70 11.75 -15.01
C ARG A 385 -4.19 11.52 -16.44
N GLN A 386 -3.30 11.22 -17.38
CA GLN A 386 -3.67 10.86 -18.76
C GLN A 386 -4.50 9.57 -18.79
N LYS A 387 -4.07 8.53 -18.07
CA LYS A 387 -4.80 7.25 -17.94
C LYS A 387 -6.16 7.45 -17.26
N GLN A 388 -6.23 8.29 -16.24
CA GLN A 388 -7.49 8.67 -15.58
C GLN A 388 -8.46 9.36 -16.56
N ALA A 389 -7.99 10.34 -17.32
CA ALA A 389 -8.80 11.05 -18.31
C ALA A 389 -9.30 10.14 -19.43
N ALA A 390 -8.51 9.13 -19.80
CA ALA A 390 -8.86 8.13 -20.80
C ALA A 390 -9.72 6.96 -20.26
N HIS A 391 -10.07 6.95 -18.97
CA HIS A 391 -10.73 5.82 -18.29
C HIS A 391 -9.99 4.49 -18.43
N GLN A 392 -8.65 4.53 -18.39
CA GLN A 392 -7.73 3.38 -18.55
C GLN A 392 -6.92 3.07 -17.26
N LEU A 393 -7.42 3.46 -16.11
CA LEU A 393 -6.83 3.08 -14.82
C LEU A 393 -7.32 1.67 -14.43
N LEU A 394 -6.67 0.65 -14.95
CA LEU A 394 -6.99 -0.75 -14.66
C LEU A 394 -5.80 -1.40 -13.94
N ASP A 395 -6.07 -2.17 -12.90
CA ASP A 395 -5.09 -3.07 -12.33
C ASP A 395 -5.11 -4.40 -13.10
N LYS A 396 -4.03 -4.65 -13.83
CA LYS A 396 -3.87 -5.87 -14.63
C LYS A 396 -3.33 -7.06 -13.83
N TRP A 397 -2.99 -6.83 -12.56
CA TRP A 397 -2.27 -7.83 -11.77
C TRP A 397 -3.15 -8.57 -10.78
N ILE A 398 -4.30 -8.00 -10.40
CA ILE A 398 -5.18 -8.54 -9.36
C ILE A 398 -6.63 -8.55 -9.83
N ILE A 399 -7.30 -9.68 -9.63
CA ILE A 399 -8.74 -9.81 -9.73
C ILE A 399 -9.29 -9.89 -8.31
N THR A 400 -10.11 -8.94 -7.93
CA THR A 400 -10.79 -8.95 -6.63
C THR A 400 -12.20 -9.51 -6.82
N LYS A 401 -12.54 -10.55 -6.06
CA LYS A 401 -13.85 -11.18 -6.14
C LYS A 401 -14.93 -10.27 -5.57
N ASP A 402 -15.87 -9.85 -6.42
CA ASP A 402 -17.23 -9.38 -6.09
C ASP A 402 -17.45 -8.29 -5.04
N LEU A 403 -16.52 -7.38 -4.80
CA LEU A 403 -16.85 -6.16 -4.07
C LEU A 403 -17.89 -5.25 -4.80
N PRO A 404 -17.96 -5.20 -6.15
CA PRO A 404 -19.00 -4.41 -6.83
C PRO A 404 -20.42 -4.97 -6.68
N GLY A 405 -20.59 -6.31 -6.60
CA GLY A 405 -21.91 -6.92 -6.64
C GLY A 405 -22.73 -6.72 -5.36
N GLU A 406 -22.15 -6.93 -4.19
CA GLU A 406 -22.92 -6.85 -2.91
C GLU A 406 -23.08 -5.40 -2.42
N LEU A 407 -22.06 -4.57 -2.48
CA LEU A 407 -22.16 -3.18 -2.06
C LEU A 407 -23.04 -2.35 -3.00
N THR A 408 -22.97 -2.61 -4.30
CA THR A 408 -23.81 -1.94 -5.28
C THR A 408 -25.27 -2.35 -5.14
N ARG A 409 -25.58 -3.63 -4.91
CA ARG A 409 -26.92 -4.11 -4.64
C ARG A 409 -27.50 -3.57 -3.33
N LYS A 410 -26.69 -3.47 -2.28
CA LYS A 410 -27.12 -3.05 -0.95
C LYS A 410 -27.39 -1.54 -0.83
N TYR A 411 -26.68 -0.71 -1.60
CA TYR A 411 -26.76 0.75 -1.48
C TYR A 411 -27.43 1.47 -2.65
N PHE A 412 -27.53 0.86 -3.84
CA PHE A 412 -28.01 1.55 -5.05
C PHE A 412 -29.20 0.88 -5.76
N GLY A 413 -29.67 -0.30 -5.30
CA GLY A 413 -30.81 -1.00 -5.88
C GLY A 413 -30.54 -1.64 -7.25
N GLU A 414 -31.41 -2.58 -7.65
CA GLU A 414 -31.26 -3.43 -8.85
C GLU A 414 -31.28 -2.70 -10.19
N ASN A 415 -31.64 -1.43 -10.24
CA ASN A 415 -31.83 -0.66 -11.50
C ASN A 415 -30.52 -0.09 -12.11
N LEU A 416 -29.37 -0.27 -11.48
CA LEU A 416 -28.07 0.23 -11.95
C LEU A 416 -27.17 -0.85 -12.56
N LEU A 417 -27.67 -2.08 -12.67
CA LEU A 417 -26.91 -3.25 -13.16
C LEU A 417 -26.62 -3.25 -14.68
N HIS A 418 -26.97 -2.21 -15.41
CA HIS A 418 -26.77 -2.15 -16.88
C HIS A 418 -25.60 -1.28 -17.34
N SER A 419 -24.66 -0.91 -16.48
CA SER A 419 -23.46 -0.24 -16.94
C SER A 419 -22.20 -0.94 -16.44
N ASP A 420 -21.48 -1.59 -17.35
CA ASP A 420 -20.10 -2.10 -17.19
C ASP A 420 -19.10 -1.03 -16.69
N ARG A 421 -19.58 0.17 -16.41
CA ARG A 421 -18.81 1.32 -15.93
C ARG A 421 -18.37 1.26 -14.47
N TRP A 422 -18.94 0.37 -13.63
CA TRP A 422 -18.71 0.40 -12.19
C TRP A 422 -17.63 -0.56 -11.68
N VAL A 423 -17.33 -1.63 -12.42
CA VAL A 423 -16.23 -2.55 -12.11
C VAL A 423 -14.87 -1.84 -12.22
N ILE A 424 -14.80 -0.83 -13.08
CA ILE A 424 -13.61 0.01 -13.33
C ILE A 424 -13.34 1.01 -12.18
N SER A 425 -14.26 1.13 -11.20
CA SER A 425 -14.28 2.27 -10.26
C SER A 425 -13.31 2.16 -9.08
N PHE A 426 -12.85 0.98 -8.68
CA PHE A 426 -12.11 0.84 -7.41
C PHE A 426 -10.61 1.18 -7.53
N GLY A 427 -9.90 0.66 -8.51
CA GLY A 427 -8.53 1.09 -8.81
C GLY A 427 -8.46 2.58 -9.20
N LEU A 428 -9.52 3.09 -9.84
CA LEU A 428 -9.74 4.52 -10.13
C LEU A 428 -9.75 5.39 -8.88
N GLN A 429 -10.37 4.94 -7.78
CA GLN A 429 -10.52 5.74 -6.56
C GLN A 429 -9.21 5.89 -5.81
N GLU A 430 -8.37 4.86 -5.75
CA GLU A 430 -7.09 4.89 -5.07
C GLU A 430 -6.12 5.85 -5.77
N VAL A 431 -5.92 5.69 -7.07
CA VAL A 431 -5.05 6.57 -7.86
C VAL A 431 -5.57 8.01 -7.85
N ARG A 432 -6.88 8.20 -8.00
CA ARG A 432 -7.50 9.52 -7.92
C ARG A 432 -7.26 10.17 -6.56
N TYR A 433 -7.50 9.46 -5.46
CA TYR A 433 -7.25 9.96 -4.12
C TYR A 433 -5.78 10.38 -3.95
N ALA A 434 -4.84 9.54 -4.36
CA ALA A 434 -3.42 9.84 -4.25
C ALA A 434 -2.96 11.03 -5.10
N LEU A 435 -3.57 11.25 -6.26
CA LEU A 435 -3.29 12.40 -7.13
C LEU A 435 -3.90 13.71 -6.61
N GLU A 436 -5.06 13.64 -5.95
CA GLU A 436 -5.73 14.80 -5.34
C GLU A 436 -5.13 15.15 -3.97
N PHE A 437 -4.68 14.15 -3.22
CA PHE A 437 -4.09 14.28 -1.89
C PHE A 437 -2.72 13.60 -1.87
N PRO A 438 -1.64 14.34 -2.21
CA PRO A 438 -0.27 13.83 -2.08
C PRO A 438 -0.02 13.28 -0.67
N TRP A 439 0.93 12.35 -0.55
CA TRP A 439 1.16 11.64 0.71
C TRP A 439 1.36 12.58 1.91
N GLN A 440 2.07 13.69 1.75
CA GLN A 440 2.29 14.69 2.80
C GLN A 440 0.98 15.34 3.27
N ALA A 441 0.00 15.49 2.38
CA ALA A 441 -1.30 16.10 2.67
C ALA A 441 -2.41 15.08 2.94
N SER A 442 -2.14 13.77 2.84
CA SER A 442 -3.13 12.72 3.10
C SER A 442 -3.36 12.52 4.59
N LEU A 443 -4.60 12.19 4.95
CA LEU A 443 -4.98 11.90 6.34
C LEU A 443 -4.91 10.39 6.59
N PRO A 444 -4.00 9.89 7.43
CA PRO A 444 -3.79 8.44 7.65
C PRO A 444 -5.07 7.67 7.97
N ARG A 445 -5.92 8.22 8.82
CA ARG A 445 -7.21 7.59 9.17
C ARG A 445 -8.15 7.45 7.99
N VAL A 446 -8.20 8.47 7.11
CA VAL A 446 -9.05 8.45 5.92
C VAL A 446 -8.51 7.45 4.92
N GLU A 447 -7.20 7.44 4.70
CA GLU A 447 -6.50 6.49 3.82
C GLU A 447 -6.72 5.04 4.31
N THR A 448 -6.53 4.78 5.60
CA THR A 448 -6.76 3.45 6.20
C THR A 448 -8.22 3.02 6.03
N ARG A 449 -9.19 3.91 6.32
CA ARG A 449 -10.61 3.60 6.14
C ARG A 449 -10.95 3.25 4.71
N PHE A 450 -10.39 4.00 3.77
CA PHE A 450 -10.57 3.77 2.35
C PHE A 450 -9.96 2.42 1.93
N TYR A 451 -8.74 2.12 2.41
CA TYR A 451 -8.07 0.89 2.07
C TYR A 451 -8.73 -0.37 2.67
N ILE A 452 -9.23 -0.30 3.90
CA ILE A 452 -10.04 -1.39 4.51
C ILE A 452 -11.25 -1.75 3.64
N GLN A 453 -11.84 -0.78 2.93
CA GLN A 453 -12.96 -1.03 2.03
C GLN A 453 -12.56 -1.68 0.71
N GLN A 454 -11.30 -1.54 0.29
CA GLN A 454 -10.80 -2.03 -0.98
C GLN A 454 -10.02 -3.34 -0.89
N TYR A 455 -9.50 -3.66 0.30
CA TYR A 455 -8.70 -4.85 0.50
C TYR A 455 -9.56 -6.11 0.39
N GLY A 456 -9.30 -6.93 -0.63
CA GLY A 456 -10.09 -8.12 -0.92
C GLY A 456 -9.76 -9.35 -0.06
N GLY A 457 -8.66 -9.31 0.72
CA GLY A 457 -8.25 -10.44 1.54
C GLY A 457 -7.97 -11.70 0.70
N GLU A 458 -8.49 -12.83 1.14
CA GLU A 458 -8.32 -14.12 0.45
C GLU A 458 -9.05 -14.17 -0.91
N ASP A 459 -9.97 -13.26 -1.18
CA ASP A 459 -10.66 -13.20 -2.47
C ASP A 459 -9.80 -12.59 -3.59
N ASP A 460 -8.73 -11.88 -3.25
CA ASP A 460 -7.79 -11.35 -4.23
C ASP A 460 -7.04 -12.48 -4.94
N VAL A 461 -7.01 -12.42 -6.26
CA VAL A 461 -6.32 -13.38 -7.12
C VAL A 461 -5.37 -12.63 -8.04
N TRP A 462 -4.12 -13.03 -8.01
CA TRP A 462 -3.07 -12.44 -8.83
C TRP A 462 -3.00 -13.07 -10.21
N ILE A 463 -2.62 -12.28 -11.20
CA ILE A 463 -2.46 -12.70 -12.58
C ILE A 463 -0.97 -12.83 -12.91
N GLY A 464 -0.48 -14.05 -13.08
CA GLY A 464 0.83 -14.38 -13.60
C GLY A 464 0.70 -15.10 -14.93
N LYS A 465 1.53 -16.14 -15.19
CA LYS A 465 1.30 -17.08 -16.29
C LYS A 465 0.04 -17.91 -16.08
N THR A 466 -0.38 -18.06 -14.84
CA THR A 466 -1.65 -18.58 -14.38
C THR A 466 -2.18 -17.71 -13.25
N LEU A 467 -3.42 -17.89 -12.85
CA LEU A 467 -3.94 -17.24 -11.66
C LEU A 467 -3.35 -17.88 -10.40
N TYR A 468 -2.96 -17.03 -9.45
CA TYR A 468 -2.37 -17.50 -8.19
C TYR A 468 -2.78 -16.65 -6.99
N ARG A 469 -2.56 -17.17 -5.77
CA ARG A 469 -2.83 -16.52 -4.50
C ARG A 469 -1.57 -16.46 -3.66
N MET A 470 -1.45 -15.41 -2.86
CA MET A 470 -0.33 -15.16 -1.96
C MET A 470 -0.85 -15.00 -0.52
N PRO A 471 -0.95 -16.07 0.27
CA PRO A 471 -1.60 -16.05 1.58
C PRO A 471 -0.97 -15.09 2.59
N TYR A 472 0.33 -14.82 2.50
CA TYR A 472 0.99 -13.85 3.37
C TYR A 472 0.69 -12.40 3.01
N VAL A 473 0.35 -12.13 1.74
CA VAL A 473 0.03 -10.77 1.26
C VAL A 473 -1.47 -10.50 1.38
N ASN A 474 -2.30 -11.47 1.01
CA ASN A 474 -3.75 -11.34 0.93
C ASN A 474 -4.44 -12.41 1.78
N ASN A 475 -4.93 -12.02 2.96
CA ASN A 475 -5.67 -12.91 3.85
C ASN A 475 -6.73 -12.16 4.66
N ASN A 476 -7.75 -12.90 5.11
CA ASN A 476 -8.86 -12.32 5.86
C ASN A 476 -8.49 -11.93 7.29
N ALA A 477 -7.47 -12.56 7.90
CA ALA A 477 -7.06 -12.23 9.26
C ALA A 477 -6.58 -10.77 9.38
N TYR A 478 -5.86 -10.26 8.36
CA TYR A 478 -5.47 -8.84 8.32
C TYR A 478 -6.68 -7.92 8.28
N LEU A 479 -7.67 -8.26 7.43
CA LEU A 479 -8.88 -7.44 7.28
C LEU A 479 -9.72 -7.42 8.55
N GLU A 480 -9.87 -8.56 9.21
CA GLU A 480 -10.62 -8.69 10.46
C GLU A 480 -9.95 -7.89 11.59
N LEU A 481 -8.62 -8.06 11.76
CA LEU A 481 -7.88 -7.26 12.74
C LEU A 481 -7.99 -5.76 12.43
N ALA A 482 -7.83 -5.36 11.16
CA ALA A 482 -7.91 -3.96 10.76
C ALA A 482 -9.28 -3.33 11.07
N LYS A 483 -10.37 -4.05 10.84
CA LYS A 483 -11.72 -3.60 11.19
C LYS A 483 -11.91 -3.44 12.70
N LEU A 484 -11.50 -4.45 13.48
CA LEU A 484 -11.56 -4.41 14.94
C LEU A 484 -10.75 -3.24 15.51
N ASP A 485 -9.54 -3.12 15.05
CA ASP A 485 -8.61 -2.08 15.49
C ASP A 485 -9.08 -0.67 15.13
N PHE A 486 -9.57 -0.47 13.89
CA PHE A 486 -10.11 0.80 13.47
C PHE A 486 -11.31 1.22 14.30
N ASN A 487 -12.22 0.29 14.61
CA ASN A 487 -13.38 0.55 15.47
C ASN A 487 -12.97 0.89 16.90
N ASN A 488 -11.95 0.18 17.43
CA ASN A 488 -11.38 0.49 18.74
C ASN A 488 -10.76 1.91 18.79
N CYS A 489 -10.02 2.31 17.77
CA CYS A 489 -9.51 3.68 17.66
C CYS A 489 -10.64 4.70 17.66
N GLN A 490 -11.70 4.45 16.91
CA GLN A 490 -12.86 5.36 16.86
C GLN A 490 -13.60 5.48 18.21
N ALA A 491 -13.74 4.38 18.92
CA ALA A 491 -14.38 4.39 20.25
C ALA A 491 -13.56 5.23 21.24
N LEU A 492 -12.22 5.13 21.19
CA LEU A 492 -11.34 5.99 21.98
C LEU A 492 -11.48 7.46 21.61
N HIS A 493 -11.52 7.78 20.32
CA HIS A 493 -11.68 9.16 19.86
C HIS A 493 -12.99 9.80 20.31
N LYS A 494 -14.09 9.01 20.40
CA LYS A 494 -15.35 9.49 20.98
C LYS A 494 -15.18 9.87 22.47
N LYS A 495 -14.46 9.07 23.26
CA LYS A 495 -14.15 9.37 24.66
C LYS A 495 -13.28 10.61 24.81
N GLU A 496 -12.24 10.73 23.99
CA GLU A 496 -11.37 11.91 23.97
C GLU A 496 -12.13 13.19 23.60
N TRP A 497 -13.06 13.10 22.66
CA TRP A 497 -13.91 14.24 22.30
C TRP A 497 -14.67 14.80 23.51
N VAL A 498 -15.20 13.96 24.39
CA VAL A 498 -15.82 14.38 25.64
C VAL A 498 -14.83 15.17 26.52
N SER A 499 -13.59 14.69 26.62
CA SER A 499 -12.52 15.40 27.37
C SER A 499 -12.17 16.73 26.72
N MET A 500 -12.16 16.82 25.39
CA MET A 500 -11.90 18.08 24.67
C MET A 500 -13.03 19.08 24.88
N GLN A 501 -14.28 18.65 24.90
CA GLN A 501 -15.43 19.53 25.21
C GLN A 501 -15.38 20.04 26.64
N LYS A 502 -14.95 19.19 27.60
CA LYS A 502 -14.75 19.58 28.99
C LYS A 502 -13.66 20.64 29.10
N TRP A 503 -12.49 20.40 28.50
CA TRP A 503 -11.40 21.36 28.44
C TRP A 503 -11.83 22.71 27.85
N TYR A 504 -12.58 22.71 26.73
CA TYR A 504 -13.11 23.92 26.09
C TYR A 504 -14.02 24.71 27.06
N SER A 505 -14.90 24.04 27.78
CA SER A 505 -15.82 24.67 28.72
C SER A 505 -15.13 25.20 29.97
N GLU A 506 -14.14 24.48 30.52
CA GLU A 506 -13.34 24.88 31.66
C GLU A 506 -12.48 26.11 31.38
N MET A 507 -11.97 26.20 30.14
CA MET A 507 -11.15 27.34 29.68
C MET A 507 -11.99 28.52 29.17
N VAL A 508 -13.32 28.41 29.17
CA VAL A 508 -14.27 29.47 28.74
C VAL A 508 -13.89 30.04 27.36
N LEU A 509 -13.53 29.18 26.42
CA LEU A 509 -13.00 29.58 25.11
C LEU A 509 -14.04 30.21 24.18
N ASP A 510 -15.32 30.10 24.48
CA ASP A 510 -16.42 30.81 23.83
C ASP A 510 -16.39 32.31 24.04
N ASP A 511 -15.89 32.82 25.21
CA ASP A 511 -15.68 34.23 25.47
C ASP A 511 -14.76 34.91 24.44
N PHE A 512 -13.89 34.12 23.77
CA PHE A 512 -12.96 34.60 22.73
C PHE A 512 -13.52 34.45 21.31
N GLY A 513 -14.81 34.15 21.16
CA GLY A 513 -15.45 33.96 19.87
C GLY A 513 -15.16 32.60 19.17
N MET A 514 -14.48 31.72 19.87
CA MET A 514 -14.18 30.37 19.36
C MET A 514 -15.41 29.48 19.48
N SER A 515 -15.72 28.71 18.43
CA SER A 515 -16.91 27.85 18.43
C SER A 515 -16.57 26.40 18.73
N LYS A 516 -17.51 25.66 19.35
CA LYS A 516 -17.40 24.18 19.48
C LYS A 516 -17.24 23.46 18.15
N ARG A 517 -17.78 24.02 17.07
CA ARG A 517 -17.62 23.49 15.71
C ARG A 517 -16.17 23.61 15.23
N SER A 518 -15.50 24.72 15.51
CA SER A 518 -14.07 24.89 15.21
C SER A 518 -13.23 23.91 16.02
N LEU A 519 -13.56 23.71 17.29
CA LEU A 519 -12.91 22.71 18.14
C LEU A 519 -13.08 21.30 17.58
N LEU A 520 -14.31 20.93 17.17
CA LEU A 520 -14.58 19.61 16.59
C LEU A 520 -13.79 19.39 15.31
N PHE A 521 -13.69 20.40 14.46
CA PHE A 521 -12.90 20.35 13.24
C PHE A 521 -11.42 20.13 13.55
N THR A 522 -10.85 20.91 14.45
CA THR A 522 -9.45 20.80 14.87
C THR A 522 -9.15 19.42 15.47
N TYR A 523 -10.02 18.95 16.37
CA TYR A 523 -9.86 17.62 16.97
C TYR A 523 -10.01 16.49 15.93
N PHE A 524 -10.98 16.61 15.01
CA PHE A 524 -11.14 15.64 13.92
C PHE A 524 -9.87 15.54 13.06
N MET A 525 -9.27 16.67 12.72
CA MET A 525 -8.04 16.70 11.93
C MET A 525 -6.87 16.07 12.70
N ALA A 526 -6.74 16.35 13.99
CA ALA A 526 -5.75 15.69 14.84
C ALA A 526 -5.95 14.17 14.89
N ALA A 527 -7.20 13.72 15.11
CA ALA A 527 -7.55 12.30 15.15
C ALA A 527 -7.47 11.59 13.80
N ALA A 528 -7.56 12.33 12.69
CA ALA A 528 -7.38 11.79 11.36
C ALA A 528 -5.90 11.67 10.95
N SER A 529 -5.03 12.48 11.54
CA SER A 529 -3.58 12.48 11.30
C SER A 529 -2.83 11.52 12.23
N ILE A 530 -3.25 11.45 13.49
CA ILE A 530 -2.67 10.58 14.54
C ILE A 530 -3.84 9.78 15.12
N PHE A 531 -4.11 8.60 14.60
CA PHE A 531 -5.34 7.88 14.97
C PHE A 531 -5.11 6.69 15.93
N GLU A 532 -3.87 6.27 16.14
CA GLU A 532 -3.50 5.13 16.97
C GLU A 532 -3.81 5.39 18.46
N PRO A 533 -4.34 4.39 19.20
CA PRO A 533 -4.73 4.54 20.61
C PRO A 533 -3.61 5.01 21.52
N GLU A 534 -2.41 4.47 21.35
CA GLU A 534 -1.24 4.78 22.17
C GLU A 534 -0.72 6.20 22.00
N ARG A 535 -1.12 6.89 20.93
CA ARG A 535 -0.71 8.26 20.60
C ARG A 535 -1.72 9.32 21.03
N SER A 536 -2.55 9.01 22.03
CA SER A 536 -3.58 9.90 22.56
C SER A 536 -3.02 11.25 23.02
N HIS A 537 -1.89 11.24 23.75
CA HIS A 537 -1.26 12.47 24.27
C HIS A 537 -0.81 13.40 23.15
N GLU A 538 -0.18 12.84 22.10
CA GLU A 538 0.24 13.59 20.91
C GLU A 538 -0.96 14.23 20.20
N ARG A 539 -2.03 13.48 20.02
CA ARG A 539 -3.26 13.92 19.35
C ARG A 539 -3.96 15.04 20.11
N LEU A 540 -4.10 14.90 21.42
CA LEU A 540 -4.71 15.93 22.27
C LEU A 540 -3.83 17.18 22.35
N ALA A 541 -2.51 17.02 22.42
CA ALA A 541 -1.56 18.12 22.40
C ALA A 541 -1.64 18.90 21.08
N TRP A 542 -1.71 18.21 19.95
CA TRP A 542 -1.91 18.86 18.65
C TRP A 542 -3.20 19.68 18.61
N ALA A 543 -4.32 19.05 18.97
CA ALA A 543 -5.62 19.74 18.92
C ALA A 543 -5.69 20.96 19.84
N LYS A 544 -5.19 20.86 21.07
CA LYS A 544 -5.13 21.97 22.04
C LYS A 544 -4.22 23.09 21.55
N THR A 545 -3.03 22.74 21.02
CA THR A 545 -2.05 23.74 20.53
C THR A 545 -2.59 24.52 19.35
N VAL A 546 -3.11 23.85 18.31
CA VAL A 546 -3.70 24.52 17.14
C VAL A 546 -4.85 25.41 17.54
N PHE A 547 -5.74 24.92 18.41
CA PHE A 547 -6.90 25.69 18.85
C PHE A 547 -6.53 26.90 19.68
N LEU A 548 -5.50 26.83 20.54
CA LEU A 548 -4.98 27.97 21.30
C LEU A 548 -4.30 29.00 20.40
N VAL A 549 -3.47 28.56 19.47
CA VAL A 549 -2.85 29.46 18.48
C VAL A 549 -3.92 30.27 17.77
N GLU A 550 -4.97 29.61 17.31
CA GLU A 550 -6.08 30.24 16.63
C GLU A 550 -6.85 31.21 17.56
N THR A 551 -7.04 30.84 18.82
CA THR A 551 -7.69 31.69 19.82
C THR A 551 -6.85 32.97 20.04
N ILE A 552 -5.54 32.82 20.21
CA ILE A 552 -4.62 33.96 20.41
C ILE A 552 -4.65 34.87 19.19
N THR A 553 -4.40 34.31 18.00
CA THR A 553 -4.31 35.12 16.77
C THR A 553 -5.62 35.85 16.45
N SER A 554 -6.78 35.15 16.60
CA SER A 554 -8.09 35.78 16.39
C SER A 554 -8.41 36.88 17.37
N THR A 555 -7.98 36.78 18.63
CA THR A 555 -8.20 37.81 19.66
C THR A 555 -7.43 39.09 19.31
N PHE A 556 -6.23 38.95 18.78
CA PHE A 556 -5.44 40.11 18.32
C PHE A 556 -6.02 40.74 17.04
N ASP A 557 -6.56 39.95 16.11
CA ASP A 557 -7.13 40.42 14.84
C ASP A 557 -8.41 41.21 14.99
N ASN A 558 -9.25 40.83 15.93
CA ASN A 558 -10.54 41.49 16.17
C ASN A 558 -10.40 42.89 16.78
N GLY A 559 -9.16 43.41 16.90
CA GLY A 559 -8.90 44.74 17.37
C GLY A 559 -9.12 44.94 18.87
N ILE A 560 -9.33 43.84 19.61
CA ILE A 560 -9.35 43.83 21.06
C ILE A 560 -8.00 44.28 21.61
N ILE A 561 -6.95 44.01 20.82
CA ILE A 561 -5.55 44.35 21.12
C ILE A 561 -4.96 45.07 19.90
N LYS A 562 -4.33 46.22 20.09
CA LYS A 562 -3.64 46.93 19.02
C LYS A 562 -2.29 46.25 18.73
N PRO A 563 -1.93 45.99 17.44
CA PRO A 563 -0.69 45.27 17.08
C PRO A 563 0.62 45.89 17.57
N ASN A 564 0.61 47.19 17.94
CA ASN A 564 1.78 47.95 18.36
C ASN A 564 1.88 48.13 19.88
N ASP A 565 1.15 47.38 20.69
CA ASP A 565 1.21 47.51 22.16
C ASP A 565 2.38 46.68 22.72
N HIS A 566 3.52 47.34 22.87
CA HIS A 566 4.78 46.76 23.34
C HIS A 566 4.65 46.20 24.78
N GLU A 567 3.87 46.81 25.63
CA GLU A 567 3.64 46.41 27.02
C GLU A 567 2.87 45.09 27.09
N LEU A 568 1.97 44.88 26.15
CA LEU A 568 1.17 43.66 26.03
C LEU A 568 2.00 42.48 25.55
N ARG A 569 2.87 42.73 24.59
CA ARG A 569 3.83 41.76 24.06
C ARG A 569 4.77 41.26 25.17
N GLU A 570 5.33 42.18 25.96
CA GLU A 570 6.16 41.84 27.11
C GLU A 570 5.40 41.01 28.14
N THR A 571 4.13 41.31 28.38
CA THR A 571 3.28 40.56 29.31
C THR A 571 3.07 39.11 28.86
N PHE A 572 2.84 38.87 27.56
CA PHE A 572 2.76 37.49 27.03
C PHE A 572 4.10 36.74 27.11
N LEU A 573 5.20 37.41 26.79
CA LEU A 573 6.54 36.82 26.88
C LEU A 573 6.91 36.48 28.34
N GLN A 574 6.44 37.23 29.33
CA GLN A 574 6.65 36.93 30.76
C GLN A 574 6.03 35.59 31.18
N VAL A 575 5.00 35.08 30.48
CA VAL A 575 4.42 33.73 30.74
C VAL A 575 5.46 32.63 30.59
N PHE A 576 6.38 32.82 29.63
CA PHE A 576 7.38 31.79 29.30
C PHE A 576 8.67 31.96 30.12
N THR A 577 8.98 33.16 30.57
CA THR A 577 10.23 33.46 31.29
C THR A 577 10.11 33.37 32.81
N SER A 578 8.89 33.40 33.37
CA SER A 578 8.70 33.28 34.83
C SER A 578 8.92 31.84 35.30
N SER A 579 9.64 31.68 36.41
CA SER A 579 9.86 30.39 37.06
C SER A 579 8.53 29.75 37.49
N ILE A 580 8.46 28.40 37.44
CA ILE A 580 7.27 27.58 37.70
C ILE A 580 6.68 27.86 39.10
N ASP A 581 7.52 28.27 40.06
CA ASP A 581 7.20 28.44 41.48
C ASP A 581 6.90 29.91 41.89
N ALA A 582 6.96 30.89 40.99
CA ALA A 582 6.66 32.25 41.35
C ALA A 582 5.16 32.49 41.36
N PRO A 583 4.53 32.79 42.53
CA PRO A 583 3.18 33.30 42.55
C PRO A 583 3.17 34.62 41.78
N PHE A 584 2.39 34.71 40.72
CA PHE A 584 2.22 35.96 39.98
C PHE A 584 1.67 37.04 40.93
N GLY A 585 2.52 38.00 41.28
CA GLY A 585 2.13 39.18 41.98
C GLY A 585 1.02 39.89 41.18
N HIS A 586 -0.07 40.23 41.87
CA HIS A 586 -1.09 41.11 41.31
C HIS A 586 -0.39 42.33 40.70
N ILE A 587 -0.44 42.48 39.38
CA ILE A 587 -0.10 43.74 38.72
C ILE A 587 -1.17 44.73 39.16
N SER A 588 -0.80 45.49 40.17
CA SER A 588 -1.66 46.53 40.79
C SER A 588 -1.83 47.69 39.84
N GLY A 589 -3.04 47.91 39.41
CA GLY A 589 -3.55 49.21 39.08
C GLY A 589 -3.24 49.78 37.71
N ARG A 590 -4.11 49.48 36.73
CA ARG A 590 -4.70 50.52 35.86
C ARG A 590 -5.91 49.94 35.14
N LYS A 591 -7.01 50.69 35.13
CA LYS A 591 -8.30 50.37 34.48
C LYS A 591 -8.11 50.18 32.97
N LEU A 592 -8.53 49.01 32.47
CA LEU A 592 -9.18 48.87 31.16
C LEU A 592 -9.81 47.48 31.07
N ASP A 593 -11.03 47.36 30.55
CA ASP A 593 -11.74 46.11 30.33
C ASP A 593 -10.96 45.16 29.42
N SER A 594 -10.07 45.67 28.56
CA SER A 594 -9.12 44.90 27.71
C SER A 594 -8.10 44.10 28.52
N ASN A 595 -7.63 44.60 29.67
CA ASN A 595 -6.65 43.90 30.51
C ASN A 595 -7.20 42.62 31.13
N ASN A 596 -8.50 42.52 31.34
CA ASN A 596 -9.12 41.32 31.87
C ASN A 596 -9.15 40.17 30.85
N THR A 597 -9.43 40.47 29.57
CA THR A 597 -9.46 39.48 28.49
C THR A 597 -8.08 38.89 28.22
N ILE A 598 -7.05 39.71 28.23
CA ILE A 598 -5.66 39.29 28.02
C ILE A 598 -5.18 38.41 29.17
N GLN A 599 -5.45 38.84 30.42
CA GLN A 599 -5.08 38.07 31.59
C GLN A 599 -5.73 36.67 31.57
N LYS A 600 -7.01 36.61 31.19
CA LYS A 600 -7.72 35.31 30.98
C LYS A 600 -7.01 34.45 29.94
N LEU A 601 -6.61 35.03 28.79
CA LEU A 601 -5.93 34.28 27.72
C LEU A 601 -4.56 33.76 28.17
N ILE A 602 -3.81 34.56 28.92
CA ILE A 602 -2.54 34.16 29.53
C ILE A 602 -2.75 33.00 30.52
N ASP A 603 -3.81 33.06 31.35
CA ASP A 603 -4.11 32.02 32.31
C ASP A 603 -4.53 30.72 31.62
N ILE A 604 -5.31 30.79 30.54
CA ILE A 604 -5.67 29.63 29.69
C ILE A 604 -4.40 28.99 29.10
N LEU A 605 -3.54 29.78 28.51
CA LEU A 605 -2.28 29.28 27.92
C LEU A 605 -1.43 28.56 28.96
N ARG A 606 -1.19 29.21 30.13
CA ARG A 606 -0.42 28.62 31.22
C ARG A 606 -1.01 27.31 31.73
N GLN A 607 -2.31 27.28 31.97
CA GLN A 607 -2.99 26.10 32.45
C GLN A 607 -2.88 24.94 31.42
N THR A 608 -3.07 25.26 30.14
CA THR A 608 -2.95 24.22 29.10
C THR A 608 -1.54 23.69 28.96
N LEU A 609 -0.50 24.55 29.00
CA LEU A 609 0.90 24.10 28.96
C LEU A 609 1.27 23.23 30.18
N ASN A 610 0.75 23.59 31.37
CA ASN A 610 0.96 22.79 32.57
C ASN A 610 0.26 21.42 32.47
N HIS A 611 -0.97 21.36 31.93
CA HIS A 611 -1.66 20.11 31.69
C HIS A 611 -0.92 19.21 30.70
N LEU A 612 -0.45 19.76 29.56
CA LEU A 612 0.34 18.99 28.59
C LEU A 612 1.65 18.46 29.18
N SER A 613 2.30 19.26 30.02
CA SER A 613 3.53 18.86 30.71
C SER A 613 3.28 17.75 31.74
N LEU A 614 2.18 17.87 32.51
CA LEU A 614 1.78 16.85 33.47
C LEU A 614 1.38 15.55 32.78
N ASP A 615 0.62 15.64 31.68
CA ASP A 615 0.23 14.47 30.89
C ASP A 615 1.45 13.72 30.37
N ALA A 616 2.47 14.43 29.85
CA ALA A 616 3.72 13.82 29.40
C ALA A 616 4.55 13.22 30.54
N LEU A 617 4.58 13.91 31.69
CA LEU A 617 5.28 13.39 32.90
C LEU A 617 4.64 12.09 33.38
N VAL A 618 3.31 12.03 33.43
CA VAL A 618 2.59 10.83 33.86
C VAL A 618 2.73 9.67 32.85
N ALA A 619 2.67 9.99 31.55
CA ALA A 619 2.73 8.98 30.48
C ALA A 619 4.14 8.40 30.26
N HIS A 620 5.18 9.24 30.33
CA HIS A 620 6.54 8.93 29.89
C HIS A 620 7.60 9.15 30.95
N GLY A 621 7.24 9.67 32.13
CA GLY A 621 8.18 9.99 33.20
C GLY A 621 9.09 11.21 32.90
N GLN A 622 8.69 12.07 31.96
CA GLN A 622 9.52 13.16 31.44
C GLN A 622 8.90 14.53 31.70
N ASP A 623 9.66 15.42 32.33
CA ASP A 623 9.25 16.81 32.48
C ASP A 623 9.61 17.63 31.24
N ILE A 624 8.61 17.94 30.44
CA ILE A 624 8.73 18.75 29.21
C ILE A 624 8.42 20.24 29.42
N SER A 625 8.11 20.67 30.65
CA SER A 625 7.61 22.02 30.94
C SER A 625 8.50 23.14 30.42
N ARG A 626 9.82 22.97 30.53
CA ARG A 626 10.78 23.97 30.02
C ARG A 626 10.82 23.97 28.48
N CYS A 627 10.84 22.78 27.86
CA CYS A 627 10.96 22.65 26.41
C CYS A 627 9.70 23.16 25.70
N ILE A 628 8.51 22.83 26.20
CA ILE A 628 7.25 23.26 25.58
C ILE A 628 7.08 24.78 25.70
N ARG A 629 7.45 25.39 26.84
CA ARG A 629 7.44 26.85 27.01
C ARG A 629 8.39 27.52 26.03
N HIS A 630 9.60 27.01 25.87
CA HIS A 630 10.57 27.58 24.93
C HIS A 630 10.07 27.48 23.46
N ALA A 631 9.41 26.40 23.08
CA ALA A 631 8.81 26.27 21.75
C ALA A 631 7.73 27.32 21.50
N TRP A 632 6.85 27.57 22.48
CA TRP A 632 5.82 28.61 22.41
C TRP A 632 6.41 30.03 22.42
N GLU A 633 7.43 30.30 23.23
CA GLU A 633 8.17 31.57 23.24
C GLU A 633 8.77 31.87 21.86
N LYS A 634 9.45 30.88 21.27
CA LYS A 634 10.05 31.01 19.94
C LYS A 634 9.00 31.34 18.87
N TRP A 635 7.85 30.64 18.90
CA TRP A 635 6.75 30.93 18.00
C TRP A 635 6.19 32.31 18.18
N MET A 636 5.96 32.74 19.42
CA MET A 636 5.41 34.06 19.75
C MET A 636 6.32 35.18 19.27
N LEU A 637 7.63 35.06 19.48
CA LEU A 637 8.62 36.03 19.00
C LEU A 637 8.58 36.14 17.47
N LYS A 638 8.60 35.05 16.75
CA LYS A 638 8.51 35.05 15.29
C LYS A 638 7.21 35.68 14.79
N TRP A 639 6.08 35.29 15.39
CA TRP A 639 4.78 35.85 15.01
C TRP A 639 4.70 37.37 15.17
N VAL A 640 5.27 37.88 16.24
CA VAL A 640 5.26 39.29 16.51
C VAL A 640 6.20 40.09 15.59
N ASP A 641 7.37 39.51 15.23
CA ASP A 641 8.39 40.19 14.43
C ASP A 641 8.05 40.21 12.93
N GLU A 642 7.51 39.13 12.41
CA GLU A 642 7.28 38.94 10.97
C GLU A 642 5.86 39.34 10.53
N GLY A 643 4.91 39.47 11.44
CA GLY A 643 3.50 39.81 11.15
C GLY A 643 2.74 38.76 10.36
N ASP A 644 3.39 37.61 10.04
CA ASP A 644 2.76 36.50 9.37
C ASP A 644 2.17 35.51 10.39
N ARG A 645 0.85 35.43 10.39
CA ARG A 645 0.05 34.64 11.34
C ARG A 645 0.29 33.15 11.29
N HIS A 646 0.74 32.65 10.14
CA HIS A 646 0.91 31.22 9.88
C HIS A 646 2.36 30.78 9.99
N HIS A 647 3.29 31.74 10.03
CA HIS A 647 4.70 31.42 10.10
C HIS A 647 5.04 30.75 11.45
N GLY A 648 5.65 29.57 11.38
CA GLY A 648 6.10 28.82 12.55
C GLY A 648 5.03 28.06 13.33
N VAL A 649 3.73 28.13 12.96
CA VAL A 649 2.67 27.38 13.67
C VAL A 649 2.88 25.89 13.50
N ALA A 650 3.16 25.43 12.29
CA ALA A 650 3.43 24.03 12.04
C ALA A 650 4.65 23.54 12.83
N GLU A 651 5.72 24.33 12.87
CA GLU A 651 6.91 24.03 13.68
C GLU A 651 6.56 23.88 15.16
N LEU A 652 5.80 24.82 15.74
CA LEU A 652 5.34 24.77 17.12
C LEU A 652 4.54 23.51 17.41
N VAL A 653 3.56 23.20 16.56
CA VAL A 653 2.67 22.05 16.74
C VAL A 653 3.45 20.74 16.65
N VAL A 654 4.34 20.61 15.68
CA VAL A 654 5.16 19.40 15.54
C VAL A 654 6.14 19.24 16.69
N GLN A 655 6.77 20.32 17.16
CA GLN A 655 7.60 20.30 18.37
C GLN A 655 6.80 19.86 19.59
N THR A 656 5.58 20.37 19.76
CA THR A 656 4.68 19.95 20.84
C THR A 656 4.34 18.47 20.78
N ILE A 657 4.05 17.93 19.58
CA ILE A 657 3.76 16.52 19.37
C ILE A 657 4.99 15.66 19.74
N ILE A 658 6.17 16.02 19.27
CA ILE A 658 7.42 15.31 19.57
C ILE A 658 7.69 15.30 21.08
N LEU A 659 7.56 16.42 21.75
CA LEU A 659 7.76 16.51 23.20
C LEU A 659 6.77 15.63 23.97
N THR A 660 5.51 15.59 23.54
CA THR A 660 4.46 14.77 24.20
C THR A 660 4.49 13.30 23.82
N SER A 661 5.24 12.90 22.80
CA SER A 661 5.43 11.49 22.42
C SER A 661 6.44 10.75 23.32
N GLY A 662 7.20 11.46 24.15
CA GLY A 662 8.30 10.89 24.95
C GLY A 662 9.58 10.64 24.16
N SER A 663 9.66 11.13 22.92
CA SER A 663 10.86 11.02 22.08
C SER A 663 11.82 12.19 22.34
N TRP A 664 13.10 11.87 22.60
CA TRP A 664 14.09 12.88 22.97
C TRP A 664 14.97 13.39 21.81
N SER A 665 15.08 12.62 20.73
CA SER A 665 15.93 12.96 19.60
C SER A 665 15.16 13.79 18.57
N MET A 666 15.15 15.11 18.79
CA MET A 666 14.55 16.07 17.84
C MET A 666 15.25 16.04 16.48
N GLU A 667 16.57 15.84 16.43
CA GLU A 667 17.34 15.84 15.19
C GLU A 667 16.99 14.65 14.29
N GLU A 668 16.85 13.45 14.86
CA GLU A 668 16.44 12.26 14.10
C GLU A 668 15.00 12.39 13.57
N LEU A 669 14.10 12.93 14.39
CA LEU A 669 12.70 13.09 14.00
C LEU A 669 12.51 14.22 12.97
N LEU A 670 13.26 15.30 13.04
CA LEU A 670 13.21 16.41 12.08
C LEU A 670 13.66 16.01 10.68
N SER A 671 14.56 15.03 10.56
CA SER A 671 15.00 14.47 9.29
C SER A 671 14.10 13.35 8.75
N HIS A 672 13.13 12.87 9.53
CA HIS A 672 12.28 11.77 9.14
C HIS A 672 11.13 12.22 8.22
N PRO A 673 10.79 11.48 7.13
CA PRO A 673 9.70 11.84 6.21
C PRO A 673 8.34 12.04 6.86
N GLN A 674 8.06 11.36 7.98
CA GLN A 674 6.83 11.55 8.74
C GLN A 674 6.71 12.93 9.38
N TYR A 675 7.83 13.57 9.74
CA TYR A 675 7.84 14.93 10.25
C TYR A 675 7.41 15.92 9.18
N GLU A 676 7.96 15.81 7.97
CA GLU A 676 7.58 16.65 6.83
C GLU A 676 6.10 16.50 6.52
N ARG A 677 5.61 15.27 6.46
CA ARG A 677 4.18 14.99 6.31
C ARG A 677 3.33 15.65 7.40
N LEU A 678 3.74 15.54 8.65
CA LEU A 678 3.02 16.12 9.78
C LEU A 678 3.02 17.65 9.72
N SER A 679 4.14 18.25 9.32
CA SER A 679 4.28 19.69 9.11
C SER A 679 3.33 20.19 8.01
N ASP A 680 3.30 19.53 6.86
CA ASP A 680 2.43 19.87 5.73
C ASP A 680 0.95 19.73 6.09
N LEU A 681 0.57 18.68 6.79
CA LEU A 681 -0.79 18.49 7.30
C LEU A 681 -1.19 19.61 8.25
N THR A 682 -0.30 20.00 9.17
CA THR A 682 -0.56 21.06 10.13
C THR A 682 -0.73 22.40 9.43
N ASN A 683 0.13 22.73 8.46
CA ASN A 683 -0.02 23.94 7.64
C ASN A 683 -1.37 23.97 6.92
N THR A 684 -1.76 22.85 6.30
CA THR A 684 -3.04 22.71 5.60
C THR A 684 -4.22 22.96 6.54
N VAL A 685 -4.18 22.38 7.76
CA VAL A 685 -5.23 22.58 8.78
C VAL A 685 -5.33 24.03 9.21
N CYS A 686 -4.20 24.67 9.50
CA CYS A 686 -4.18 26.09 9.91
C CYS A 686 -4.75 26.99 8.81
N HIS A 687 -4.40 26.77 7.54
CA HIS A 687 -4.97 27.52 6.42
C HIS A 687 -6.47 27.33 6.27
N LEU A 688 -6.97 26.09 6.42
CA LEU A 688 -8.40 25.81 6.34
C LEU A 688 -9.19 26.46 7.49
N LEU A 689 -8.68 26.44 8.71
CA LEU A 689 -9.30 27.09 9.86
C LEU A 689 -9.48 28.59 9.60
N CYS A 690 -8.44 29.27 9.12
CA CYS A 690 -8.52 30.68 8.76
C CYS A 690 -9.51 30.98 7.64
N TYR A 691 -9.57 30.11 6.61
CA TYR A 691 -10.52 30.30 5.52
C TYR A 691 -11.97 30.22 6.01
N TYR A 692 -12.30 29.26 6.87
CA TYR A 692 -13.63 29.12 7.45
C TYR A 692 -14.02 30.28 8.34
N GLN A 693 -13.10 30.85 9.08
CA GLN A 693 -13.38 32.02 9.93
C GLN A 693 -13.64 33.27 9.11
N LYS A 694 -12.84 33.53 8.05
CA LYS A 694 -13.06 34.68 7.15
C LYS A 694 -14.41 34.65 6.45
N GLN A 695 -14.92 33.46 6.06
CA GLN A 695 -16.24 33.32 5.49
C GLN A 695 -17.39 33.64 6.47
N LYS A 696 -17.18 33.44 7.78
CA LYS A 696 -18.15 33.80 8.82
C LYS A 696 -18.31 35.31 8.97
N VAL A 697 -17.20 36.05 8.89
CA VAL A 697 -17.19 37.52 8.99
C VAL A 697 -17.84 38.17 7.77
N SER A 698 -17.74 37.58 6.58
CA SER A 698 -18.34 38.14 5.36
C SER A 698 -19.83 37.81 5.16
N ARG A 699 -20.45 37.00 6.04
CA ARG A 699 -21.88 36.61 5.99
C ARG A 699 -22.73 37.14 7.15
N LEU A 700 -22.19 38.05 7.97
CA LEU A 700 -22.98 38.83 8.90
C LEU A 700 -23.49 40.07 8.16
N PRO A 701 -24.81 40.35 8.14
CA PRO A 701 -25.42 41.46 7.43
C PRO A 701 -25.00 42.80 8.01
#